data_ca2dcd93dbf114fdb677685baa7502f1
#
_entry.id   ca2dcd93dbf114fdb677685baa7502f1
#
_cell.length_a   1.000
_cell.length_b   1.000
_cell.length_c   1.000
_cell.angle_alpha   90.00
_cell.angle_beta   90.00
_cell.angle_gamma   90.00
#
_symmetry.space_group_name_H-M   'P 1'
#
loop_
_entity.id
_entity.type
_entity.pdbx_description
1 polymer ?
#
loop_
_entity_poly.entity_id
_entity_poly.type
_entity_poly.pdbx_seq_one_letter_code
_entity_poly.pdbx_strand_id
1 'polypeptide(L)'
;MTLTIPARLAASALTFLAVLAGSSADSAVLAAKQTQARGPGAAQLMAFGGRNAAQRASASAARLDASLADLSRHLDRVRTDHALEDLHSLSPAAHFVQRAGDTVPLIAVYAVTRGDPQQLKQLLVGLGLQRPSVYANDVGGWLPVNQIAAAAARVELVSMRASMWRARGVAETSQGDFAQRSDVVRSTYAGLTGTGVTVGILSDSFNCYGVYDQGGPGTPPASGVRGYAPNGFATDDATFDKTNGLLPATVNVLEEAPCMSWGQPLQLPFADEGRAMMQIVHDVAPGAALAFYTATNTEADFANGIAALASAGATVIADDVGYFDEPFFQDGNVAQAIDAASAKGVAYFSAAGNNGQVSYENSAPSFATAGSGANAGEMLLTFGTSGGTAQTFLPVDIPAMIPGEFIGLIVQWDQPYVTGAPGSPGASSEIDLCVTGAPANSVVINDIDGNPMTCTAPNATKVDPVQVLIIGNPASNNSNTSAATVHLIIGLKNGSPAPGLIKVVVADDGAGSTIAAFDTKSPTVQGHPSAAGAAAVGAAFFAWTPRCGTSPAQLEYFSSAGGDPILFDASGNRLASPQQRQKPDFVGPDGVNTSFFGFPIAGSTFTDKSAVAQCANDATYNNFFGTSAATPHAAAVAALMRQKVPALTPALIYFALQSTALPMPVGGNPTPDYLSGHGFIQADAAFAPIVGLSPSTIYLGESSTLTWLAINSTSCTPTTGNWSGNLSPDGGSQVQTPAATGTYTYTMTCTSAAGSQSASAMLTVQAVPPLSITSSSLPNGQIGTAYSTTLAATGGIAPYSWSVTSGALPAGLSLNASSGAITGTPTAAGSNMALTFQVADSEKSAQSKTSTLSLSIAAAPSSGGGGGGGGGGGLDALTLLALTTLGLAGVVQRLHRAAARG
;
A
#
# COMPACT_ATOMS: atom_id res chain seq x y z
N MET A 1 52.67 17.13 39.69
CA MET A 1 51.83 15.96 39.36
C MET A 1 50.97 16.34 38.17
N THR A 2 51.43 16.10 36.98
CA THR A 2 50.76 16.38 35.70
C THR A 2 50.05 15.08 35.26
N LEU A 3 48.74 15.08 35.24
CA LEU A 3 47.94 13.98 34.74
C LEU A 3 47.84 14.14 33.22
N THR A 4 48.45 13.24 32.49
CA THR A 4 48.31 13.05 31.06
C THR A 4 47.07 12.19 30.82
N ILE A 5 46.06 12.76 30.19
CA ILE A 5 44.86 12.02 29.70
C ILE A 5 45.23 11.30 28.41
N PRO A 6 44.97 9.99 28.26
CA PRO A 6 45.31 9.26 27.06
C PRO A 6 44.49 9.72 25.84
N ALA A 7 45.12 9.88 24.71
CA ALA A 7 44.56 10.37 23.45
C ALA A 7 43.35 9.57 22.85
N ARG A 8 42.98 8.45 23.44
CA ARG A 8 41.84 7.64 23.01
C ARG A 8 40.47 8.16 23.49
N LEU A 9 40.41 9.01 24.52
CA LEU A 9 39.16 9.62 24.99
C LEU A 9 38.76 10.87 24.16
N ALA A 10 39.73 11.52 23.51
CA ALA A 10 39.47 12.68 22.66
C ALA A 10 38.86 12.29 21.31
N ALA A 11 39.22 11.13 20.78
CA ALA A 11 38.64 10.61 19.52
C ALA A 11 37.14 10.21 19.67
N SER A 12 36.78 9.67 20.81
CA SER A 12 35.37 9.29 21.09
C SER A 12 34.45 10.49 21.28
N ALA A 13 34.97 11.59 21.81
CA ALA A 13 34.19 12.82 21.99
C ALA A 13 33.98 13.57 20.66
N LEU A 14 34.94 13.51 19.72
CA LEU A 14 34.79 14.08 18.38
C LEU A 14 33.82 13.27 17.51
N THR A 15 33.80 11.95 17.69
CA THR A 15 32.86 11.08 16.94
C THR A 15 31.41 11.29 17.43
N PHE A 16 31.25 11.55 18.73
CA PHE A 16 29.92 11.84 19.29
C PHE A 16 29.40 13.23 18.87
N LEU A 17 30.29 14.23 18.73
CA LEU A 17 29.91 15.55 18.20
C LEU A 17 29.60 15.51 16.71
N ALA A 18 30.25 14.66 15.93
CA ALA A 18 29.97 14.49 14.49
C ALA A 18 28.61 13.80 14.25
N VAL A 19 28.24 12.84 15.11
CA VAL A 19 26.92 12.17 15.05
C VAL A 19 25.80 13.14 15.43
N LEU A 20 26.02 14.03 16.42
CA LEU A 20 25.03 15.06 16.80
C LEU A 20 24.90 16.17 15.74
N ALA A 21 25.97 16.48 14.99
CA ALA A 21 25.90 17.43 13.88
C ALA A 21 25.20 16.82 12.66
N GLY A 22 25.31 15.50 12.44
CA GLY A 22 24.57 14.77 11.42
C GLY A 22 23.06 14.77 11.67
N SER A 23 22.65 14.58 12.91
CA SER A 23 21.22 14.56 13.27
C SER A 23 20.52 15.90 13.04
N SER A 24 21.23 17.03 13.15
CA SER A 24 20.64 18.34 12.91
C SER A 24 20.41 18.65 11.42
N ALA A 25 21.27 18.13 10.53
CA ALA A 25 21.09 18.26 9.10
C ALA A 25 19.94 17.37 8.61
N ASP A 26 19.85 16.15 9.13
CA ASP A 26 18.78 15.21 8.79
C ASP A 26 17.41 15.72 9.27
N SER A 27 17.37 16.39 10.44
CA SER A 27 16.13 17.03 10.93
C SER A 27 15.68 18.21 10.06
N ALA A 28 16.62 18.98 9.47
CA ALA A 28 16.29 20.07 8.57
C ALA A 28 15.79 19.55 7.20
N VAL A 29 16.38 18.44 6.71
CA VAL A 29 15.94 17.75 5.51
C VAL A 29 14.56 17.12 5.70
N LEU A 30 14.32 16.47 6.86
CA LEU A 30 13.00 15.95 7.20
C LEU A 30 11.96 17.07 7.26
N ALA A 31 12.29 18.21 7.89
CA ALA A 31 11.37 19.34 7.94
C ALA A 31 11.10 19.95 6.55
N ALA A 32 12.12 20.03 5.69
CA ALA A 32 11.93 20.49 4.32
C ALA A 32 11.09 19.49 3.50
N LYS A 33 11.34 18.19 3.66
CA LYS A 33 10.55 17.12 3.02
C LYS A 33 9.11 17.06 3.53
N GLN A 34 8.92 17.21 4.85
CA GLN A 34 7.58 17.30 5.43
C GLN A 34 6.79 18.48 4.88
N THR A 35 7.47 19.61 4.62
CA THR A 35 6.83 20.78 4.01
C THR A 35 6.51 20.54 2.54
N GLN A 36 7.21 19.65 1.86
CA GLN A 36 7.02 19.36 0.45
C GLN A 36 5.94 18.30 0.20
N ALA A 37 5.87 17.26 1.01
CA ALA A 37 4.73 16.32 0.98
C ALA A 37 3.39 17.06 1.17
N ARG A 38 3.45 18.29 1.64
CA ARG A 38 2.36 19.25 1.75
C ARG A 38 2.19 20.09 0.48
N GLY A 39 2.04 19.43 -0.66
CA GLY A 39 1.89 20.11 -1.95
C GLY A 39 0.70 21.05 -2.00
N PRO A 40 0.81 22.09 -2.82
CA PRO A 40 -0.23 23.10 -2.98
C PRO A 40 -1.50 22.64 -3.70
N GLY A 41 -1.71 21.40 -3.97
CA GLY A 41 -2.88 20.87 -4.66
C GLY A 41 -3.82 20.05 -3.80
N ALA A 42 -3.54 19.95 -2.48
CA ALA A 42 -4.41 19.19 -1.61
C ALA A 42 -5.82 19.75 -1.63
N ALA A 43 -6.74 18.95 -2.12
CA ALA A 43 -8.15 19.29 -2.17
C ALA A 43 -8.71 19.55 -0.77
N GLN A 44 -9.71 20.35 -0.69
CA GLN A 44 -10.46 20.63 0.53
C GLN A 44 -11.11 19.39 1.09
N LEU A 45 -11.30 19.40 2.38
CA LEU A 45 -11.67 18.25 3.12
C LEU A 45 -12.97 18.30 3.83
N MET A 46 -13.72 17.25 3.80
CA MET A 46 -14.82 17.01 4.71
C MET A 46 -14.89 15.58 5.22
N ALA A 47 -15.23 15.40 6.47
CA ALA A 47 -15.64 14.15 7.01
C ALA A 47 -16.93 13.68 6.37
N PHE A 48 -17.04 12.45 6.10
CA PHE A 48 -18.23 11.85 5.59
C PHE A 48 -19.18 11.59 6.76
N GLY A 49 -20.33 12.24 6.66
CA GLY A 49 -21.29 12.43 7.68
C GLY A 49 -21.75 11.24 8.52
N GLY A 50 -21.35 11.21 9.77
CA GLY A 50 -21.95 10.33 10.75
C GLY A 50 -23.46 10.57 10.89
N ARG A 51 -24.22 9.50 10.97
CA ARG A 51 -25.66 9.56 11.20
C ARG A 51 -26.01 8.83 12.48
N ASN A 52 -26.87 9.43 13.28
CA ASN A 52 -27.55 8.66 14.29
C ASN A 52 -28.50 7.64 13.63
N ALA A 53 -28.79 6.53 14.32
CA ALA A 53 -29.59 5.40 13.80
C ALA A 53 -31.00 5.80 13.28
N ALA A 54 -31.53 6.95 13.70
CA ALA A 54 -32.85 7.44 13.28
C ALA A 54 -32.88 8.06 11.86
N GLN A 55 -31.73 8.43 11.31
CA GLN A 55 -31.61 9.05 9.98
C GLN A 55 -31.30 8.08 8.84
N ARG A 56 -31.28 6.78 9.09
CA ARG A 56 -31.09 5.74 8.05
C ARG A 56 -32.33 5.70 7.15
N ALA A 57 -32.50 6.79 6.38
CA ALA A 57 -33.61 6.94 5.47
C ALA A 57 -33.42 6.09 4.22
N SER A 58 -34.48 5.51 3.75
CA SER A 58 -34.76 4.81 2.48
C SER A 58 -33.68 3.83 1.92
N ALA A 59 -34.11 2.74 1.35
CA ALA A 59 -33.26 1.75 0.67
C ALA A 59 -32.39 2.36 -0.46
N SER A 60 -32.74 3.50 -1.02
CA SER A 60 -31.97 4.21 -2.03
C SER A 60 -30.76 4.97 -1.44
N ALA A 61 -30.90 5.61 -0.29
CA ALA A 61 -29.78 6.29 0.37
C ALA A 61 -28.74 5.32 0.89
N ALA A 62 -29.12 4.08 1.19
CA ALA A 62 -28.20 3.02 1.60
C ALA A 62 -27.27 2.52 0.46
N ARG A 63 -27.51 2.92 -0.79
CA ARG A 63 -26.66 2.59 -1.95
C ARG A 63 -25.61 3.64 -2.24
N LEU A 64 -25.59 4.74 -1.51
CA LEU A 64 -24.60 5.80 -1.62
C LEU A 64 -23.60 5.69 -0.48
N ASP A 65 -22.34 6.02 -0.76
CA ASP A 65 -21.39 6.27 0.32
C ASP A 65 -21.84 7.46 1.18
N ALA A 66 -21.15 7.67 2.28
CA ALA A 66 -21.53 8.72 3.22
C ALA A 66 -21.45 10.11 2.57
N SER A 67 -20.48 10.34 1.70
CA SER A 67 -20.27 11.59 0.99
C SER A 67 -21.40 11.92 0.03
N LEU A 68 -21.68 11.01 -0.90
CA LEU A 68 -22.76 11.19 -1.88
C LEU A 68 -24.14 11.26 -1.22
N ALA A 69 -24.35 10.48 -0.18
CA ALA A 69 -25.60 10.49 0.54
C ALA A 69 -25.82 11.80 1.29
N ASP A 70 -24.77 12.41 1.80
CA ASP A 70 -24.81 13.70 2.47
C ASP A 70 -24.98 14.84 1.47
N LEU A 71 -24.18 14.85 0.43
CA LEU A 71 -24.29 15.79 -0.67
C LEU A 71 -25.71 15.79 -1.27
N SER A 72 -26.27 14.61 -1.54
CA SER A 72 -27.64 14.47 -2.09
C SER A 72 -28.74 15.07 -1.21
N ARG A 73 -28.54 15.12 0.12
CA ARG A 73 -29.50 15.69 1.07
C ARG A 73 -29.43 17.22 1.18
N HIS A 74 -28.35 17.79 0.80
CA HIS A 74 -28.02 19.20 1.08
C HIS A 74 -27.78 20.06 -0.16
N LEU A 75 -28.10 19.52 -1.34
CA LEU A 75 -28.01 20.25 -2.61
C LEU A 75 -28.86 21.54 -2.67
N ASP A 76 -29.88 21.65 -1.85
CA ASP A 76 -30.72 22.83 -1.71
C ASP A 76 -29.99 24.03 -1.09
N ARG A 77 -28.84 23.80 -0.46
CA ARG A 77 -27.99 24.84 0.14
C ARG A 77 -26.91 25.36 -0.81
N VAL A 78 -26.73 24.69 -1.96
CA VAL A 78 -25.75 25.08 -2.98
C VAL A 78 -26.27 26.30 -3.74
N ARG A 79 -25.58 27.41 -3.62
CA ARG A 79 -25.90 28.67 -4.32
C ARG A 79 -25.45 28.61 -5.76
N THR A 80 -26.28 29.08 -6.69
CA THR A 80 -25.97 28.98 -8.13
C THR A 80 -24.76 29.80 -8.56
N ASP A 81 -24.45 30.89 -7.87
CA ASP A 81 -23.32 31.77 -8.11
C ASP A 81 -22.00 31.33 -7.41
N HIS A 82 -22.09 30.42 -6.47
CA HIS A 82 -20.96 29.82 -5.72
C HIS A 82 -21.02 28.30 -5.68
N ALA A 83 -21.61 27.66 -6.70
CA ALA A 83 -21.96 26.26 -6.66
C ALA A 83 -20.77 25.32 -6.37
N LEU A 84 -19.62 25.56 -6.96
CA LEU A 84 -18.43 24.73 -6.71
C LEU A 84 -17.84 24.94 -5.32
N GLU A 85 -17.80 26.17 -4.83
CA GLU A 85 -17.32 26.51 -3.49
C GLU A 85 -18.20 25.86 -2.42
N ASP A 86 -19.52 25.96 -2.58
CA ASP A 86 -20.49 25.34 -1.67
C ASP A 86 -20.39 23.81 -1.73
N LEU A 87 -20.20 23.21 -2.92
CA LEU A 87 -20.03 21.74 -3.09
C LEU A 87 -18.72 21.25 -2.49
N HIS A 88 -17.61 21.95 -2.70
CA HIS A 88 -16.34 21.62 -2.06
C HIS A 88 -16.42 21.82 -0.53
N SER A 89 -17.19 22.79 -0.08
CA SER A 89 -17.49 22.96 1.33
C SER A 89 -18.32 21.80 1.91
N LEU A 90 -19.20 21.17 1.12
CA LEU A 90 -20.02 20.02 1.52
C LEU A 90 -19.28 18.67 1.36
N SER A 91 -18.38 18.52 0.39
CA SER A 91 -17.63 17.28 0.13
C SER A 91 -16.27 17.55 -0.51
N PRO A 92 -15.24 17.97 0.25
CA PRO A 92 -13.95 18.42 -0.28
C PRO A 92 -13.02 17.33 -0.80
N ALA A 93 -13.19 16.09 -0.43
CA ALA A 93 -12.42 14.98 -1.02
C ALA A 93 -13.03 14.49 -2.34
N ALA A 94 -14.28 14.90 -2.63
CA ALA A 94 -14.92 14.58 -3.90
C ALA A 94 -14.49 15.59 -4.98
N HIS A 95 -14.29 15.09 -6.18
CA HIS A 95 -13.90 15.91 -7.31
C HIS A 95 -15.12 16.47 -8.03
N PHE A 96 -15.19 17.79 -8.14
CA PHE A 96 -16.25 18.51 -8.84
C PHE A 96 -15.69 19.27 -10.01
N VAL A 97 -16.40 19.31 -11.13
CA VAL A 97 -16.10 20.15 -12.28
C VAL A 97 -17.36 20.84 -12.77
N GLN A 98 -17.20 22.06 -13.26
CA GLN A 98 -18.25 22.78 -14.00
C GLN A 98 -17.60 23.43 -15.23
N ARG A 99 -17.92 22.92 -16.41
CA ARG A 99 -17.38 23.42 -17.66
C ARG A 99 -18.19 24.64 -18.16
N ALA A 100 -17.57 25.44 -19.03
CA ALA A 100 -18.26 26.52 -19.68
C ALA A 100 -19.48 25.98 -20.47
N GLY A 101 -20.68 26.40 -20.05
CA GLY A 101 -21.94 25.92 -20.61
C GLY A 101 -22.69 24.88 -19.76
N ASP A 102 -22.08 24.29 -18.76
CA ASP A 102 -22.78 23.40 -17.81
C ASP A 102 -23.66 24.26 -16.88
N THR A 103 -24.92 23.85 -16.75
CA THR A 103 -25.88 24.50 -15.85
C THR A 103 -25.82 23.93 -14.43
N VAL A 104 -25.19 22.78 -14.24
CA VAL A 104 -25.06 22.05 -12.97
C VAL A 104 -23.65 21.50 -12.87
N PRO A 105 -22.95 21.65 -11.74
CA PRO A 105 -21.67 20.99 -11.51
C PRO A 105 -21.76 19.48 -11.61
N LEU A 106 -20.66 18.86 -12.02
CA LEU A 106 -20.49 17.42 -12.12
C LEU A 106 -19.61 16.92 -10.99
N ILE A 107 -19.86 15.69 -10.50
CA ILE A 107 -19.05 14.98 -9.53
C ILE A 107 -18.51 13.69 -10.15
N ALA A 108 -17.24 13.39 -9.92
CA ALA A 108 -16.67 12.11 -10.31
C ALA A 108 -17.22 10.99 -9.41
N VAL A 109 -17.83 9.98 -10.01
CA VAL A 109 -18.43 8.85 -9.29
C VAL A 109 -18.07 7.53 -9.94
N TYR A 110 -18.06 6.47 -9.16
CA TYR A 110 -18.16 5.12 -9.69
C TYR A 110 -19.30 4.35 -9.03
N ALA A 111 -19.96 3.55 -9.84
CA ALA A 111 -21.20 2.86 -9.52
C ALA A 111 -21.05 1.36 -9.83
N VAL A 112 -21.41 0.52 -8.87
CA VAL A 112 -21.26 -0.93 -8.93
C VAL A 112 -22.59 -1.60 -9.20
N THR A 113 -22.60 -2.64 -10.05
CA THR A 113 -23.78 -3.48 -10.29
C THR A 113 -23.46 -4.97 -10.12
N ARG A 114 -24.48 -5.77 -9.76
CA ARG A 114 -24.44 -7.24 -9.89
C ARG A 114 -25.07 -7.74 -11.19
N GLY A 115 -25.63 -6.83 -11.99
CA GLY A 115 -26.21 -7.10 -13.30
C GLY A 115 -25.26 -6.76 -14.44
N ASP A 116 -25.84 -6.39 -15.59
CA ASP A 116 -25.08 -5.94 -16.75
C ASP A 116 -24.58 -4.50 -16.56
N PRO A 117 -23.25 -4.25 -16.49
CA PRO A 117 -22.71 -2.92 -16.32
C PRO A 117 -23.00 -2.00 -17.51
N GLN A 118 -23.20 -2.53 -18.72
CA GLN A 118 -23.60 -1.74 -19.87
C GLN A 118 -25.04 -1.19 -19.71
N GLN A 119 -25.92 -1.96 -19.09
CA GLN A 119 -27.26 -1.50 -18.75
C GLN A 119 -27.20 -0.37 -17.71
N LEU A 120 -26.40 -0.53 -16.64
CA LEU A 120 -26.19 0.52 -15.64
C LEU A 120 -25.60 1.78 -16.28
N LYS A 121 -24.58 1.64 -17.15
CA LYS A 121 -24.01 2.75 -17.92
C LYS A 121 -25.08 3.52 -18.69
N GLN A 122 -25.94 2.81 -19.47
CA GLN A 122 -26.99 3.45 -20.25
C GLN A 122 -27.99 4.23 -19.37
N LEU A 123 -28.32 3.67 -18.21
CA LEU A 123 -29.20 4.34 -17.23
C LEU A 123 -28.56 5.62 -16.66
N LEU A 124 -27.28 5.56 -16.28
CA LEU A 124 -26.55 6.71 -15.76
C LEU A 124 -26.29 7.77 -16.83
N VAL A 125 -25.99 7.38 -18.07
CA VAL A 125 -25.90 8.31 -19.22
C VAL A 125 -27.24 9.00 -19.47
N GLY A 126 -28.36 8.29 -19.31
CA GLY A 126 -29.70 8.88 -19.34
C GLY A 126 -29.96 9.91 -18.23
N LEU A 127 -29.19 9.88 -17.14
CA LEU A 127 -29.16 10.88 -16.06
C LEU A 127 -28.10 11.97 -16.29
N GLY A 128 -27.37 11.93 -17.40
CA GLY A 128 -26.37 12.94 -17.76
C GLY A 128 -24.94 12.57 -17.37
N LEU A 129 -24.63 11.30 -17.07
CA LEU A 129 -23.26 10.87 -16.82
C LEU A 129 -22.39 11.17 -18.04
N GLN A 130 -21.35 11.95 -17.87
CA GLN A 130 -20.36 12.31 -18.88
C GLN A 130 -19.12 11.42 -18.73
N ARG A 131 -18.35 11.22 -19.83
CA ARG A 131 -17.14 10.35 -19.89
C ARG A 131 -17.39 8.98 -19.24
N PRO A 132 -18.44 8.24 -19.64
CA PRO A 132 -18.79 6.98 -19.00
C PRO A 132 -17.76 5.90 -19.32
N SER A 133 -17.11 5.36 -18.31
CA SER A 133 -16.16 4.25 -18.37
C SER A 133 -16.77 3.00 -17.73
N VAL A 134 -16.45 1.83 -18.26
CA VAL A 134 -16.90 0.52 -17.73
C VAL A 134 -15.72 -0.41 -17.64
N TYR A 135 -15.52 -0.98 -16.45
CA TYR A 135 -14.57 -2.06 -16.22
C TYR A 135 -15.18 -3.09 -15.27
N ALA A 136 -15.05 -4.37 -15.58
CA ALA A 136 -15.69 -5.46 -14.82
C ALA A 136 -17.20 -5.17 -14.56
N ASN A 137 -17.61 -4.98 -13.32
CA ASN A 137 -18.98 -4.67 -12.91
C ASN A 137 -19.17 -3.19 -12.49
N ASP A 138 -18.21 -2.34 -12.82
CA ASP A 138 -18.19 -0.92 -12.43
C ASP A 138 -18.50 -0.01 -13.59
N VAL A 139 -19.14 1.11 -13.28
CA VAL A 139 -19.41 2.22 -14.19
C VAL A 139 -18.92 3.50 -13.56
N GLY A 140 -17.84 4.07 -14.09
CA GLY A 140 -17.28 5.36 -13.68
C GLY A 140 -17.70 6.50 -14.61
N GLY A 141 -17.54 7.73 -14.13
CA GLY A 141 -17.77 8.93 -14.93
C GLY A 141 -18.17 10.15 -14.09
N TRP A 142 -18.52 11.24 -14.78
CA TRP A 142 -18.90 12.54 -14.19
C TRP A 142 -20.41 12.71 -14.20
N LEU A 143 -21.05 12.63 -13.04
CA LEU A 143 -22.51 12.71 -12.89
C LEU A 143 -22.90 14.12 -12.44
N PRO A 144 -23.97 14.74 -13.01
CA PRO A 144 -24.52 15.98 -12.48
C PRO A 144 -24.94 15.80 -11.01
N VAL A 145 -24.48 16.70 -10.13
CA VAL A 145 -24.72 16.57 -8.67
C VAL A 145 -26.20 16.47 -8.30
N ASN A 146 -27.08 17.11 -9.05
CA ASN A 146 -28.52 17.05 -8.85
C ASN A 146 -29.14 15.68 -9.28
N GLN A 147 -28.37 14.78 -9.87
CA GLN A 147 -28.84 13.45 -10.31
C GLN A 147 -28.44 12.33 -9.35
N ILE A 148 -27.67 12.61 -8.29
CA ILE A 148 -27.22 11.60 -7.30
C ILE A 148 -28.39 10.82 -6.72
N ALA A 149 -29.46 11.49 -6.30
CA ALA A 149 -30.66 10.82 -5.73
C ALA A 149 -31.41 9.96 -6.77
N ALA A 150 -31.46 10.43 -8.03
CA ALA A 150 -32.07 9.69 -9.13
C ALA A 150 -31.28 8.43 -9.50
N ALA A 151 -29.96 8.52 -9.47
CA ALA A 151 -29.06 7.37 -9.65
C ALA A 151 -29.23 6.36 -8.51
N ALA A 152 -29.25 6.82 -7.26
CA ALA A 152 -29.44 5.95 -6.08
C ALA A 152 -30.77 5.20 -6.08
N ALA A 153 -31.80 5.74 -6.74
CA ALA A 153 -33.10 5.10 -6.87
C ALA A 153 -33.12 3.93 -7.87
N ARG A 154 -32.09 3.73 -8.67
CA ARG A 154 -32.03 2.65 -9.67
C ARG A 154 -31.84 1.30 -9.00
N VAL A 155 -32.64 0.31 -9.40
CA VAL A 155 -32.57 -1.04 -8.81
C VAL A 155 -31.33 -1.81 -9.27
N GLU A 156 -30.77 -1.43 -10.38
CA GLU A 156 -29.54 -1.98 -10.98
C GLU A 156 -28.29 -1.58 -10.20
N LEU A 157 -28.35 -0.48 -9.48
CA LEU A 157 -27.25 0.03 -8.68
C LEU A 157 -27.14 -0.75 -7.36
N VAL A 158 -25.97 -1.28 -7.07
CA VAL A 158 -25.61 -1.88 -5.78
C VAL A 158 -25.07 -0.82 -4.85
N SER A 159 -24.08 -0.07 -5.31
CA SER A 159 -23.49 1.07 -4.60
C SER A 159 -23.01 2.13 -5.57
N MET A 160 -22.85 3.37 -5.10
CA MET A 160 -22.19 4.45 -5.81
C MET A 160 -21.40 5.29 -4.81
N ARG A 161 -20.17 5.60 -5.17
CA ARG A 161 -19.23 6.38 -4.36
C ARG A 161 -18.70 7.58 -5.14
N ALA A 162 -18.27 8.62 -4.41
CA ALA A 162 -17.43 9.66 -4.98
C ALA A 162 -16.04 9.10 -5.26
N SER A 163 -15.46 9.41 -6.41
CA SER A 163 -14.06 9.09 -6.72
C SER A 163 -13.14 10.04 -5.95
N MET A 164 -12.20 9.48 -5.20
CA MET A 164 -11.24 10.20 -4.37
C MET A 164 -9.84 9.71 -4.65
N TRP A 165 -8.97 10.59 -5.12
CA TRP A 165 -7.59 10.27 -5.49
C TRP A 165 -6.65 11.41 -5.08
N ARG A 166 -5.36 11.17 -5.12
CA ARG A 166 -4.31 12.15 -4.81
C ARG A 166 -3.08 11.90 -5.68
N ALA A 167 -2.50 12.96 -6.22
CA ALA A 167 -1.23 12.97 -6.93
C ALA A 167 -0.09 13.48 -6.04
N ARG A 168 1.17 13.19 -6.39
CA ARG A 168 2.31 13.25 -5.45
C ARG A 168 3.60 13.64 -6.15
N GLY A 169 4.11 14.89 -6.06
CA GLY A 169 5.44 15.13 -6.44
C GLY A 169 6.00 16.41 -6.94
N VAL A 170 7.20 16.55 -7.50
CA VAL A 170 7.79 17.78 -8.06
C VAL A 170 9.23 17.69 -8.55
N ALA A 171 9.74 18.13 -9.77
CA ALA A 171 11.08 18.69 -10.07
C ALA A 171 11.71 18.77 -11.47
N GLU A 172 12.99 19.15 -11.79
CA GLU A 172 13.66 19.26 -13.12
C GLU A 172 15.04 18.60 -13.22
N THR A 173 15.58 18.32 -14.42
CA THR A 173 16.77 17.57 -14.83
C THR A 173 17.27 16.56 -13.82
N SER A 174 16.89 15.33 -14.02
CA SER A 174 16.98 14.31 -12.98
C SER A 174 18.39 13.92 -12.60
N GLN A 175 18.86 14.32 -11.40
CA GLN A 175 20.06 13.76 -10.79
C GLN A 175 19.93 12.26 -10.53
N GLY A 176 18.73 11.73 -10.55
CA GLY A 176 18.44 10.30 -10.47
C GLY A 176 19.03 9.50 -11.61
N ASP A 177 19.12 10.08 -12.80
CA ASP A 177 19.84 9.50 -13.94
C ASP A 177 21.30 9.15 -13.60
N PHE A 178 21.97 10.06 -12.92
CA PHE A 178 23.31 9.80 -12.40
C PHE A 178 23.26 8.82 -11.23
N ALA A 179 22.42 9.02 -10.24
CA ALA A 179 22.38 8.22 -9.01
C ALA A 179 22.17 6.72 -9.28
N GLN A 180 21.27 6.37 -10.21
CA GLN A 180 20.98 4.99 -10.63
C GLN A 180 21.86 4.48 -11.77
N ARG A 181 22.84 5.28 -12.26
CA ARG A 181 23.86 4.93 -13.28
C ARG A 181 23.33 4.72 -14.70
N SER A 182 22.21 5.34 -15.07
CA SER A 182 21.66 5.27 -16.44
C SER A 182 22.53 6.04 -17.45
N ASP A 183 23.20 7.11 -17.02
CA ASP A 183 24.23 7.83 -17.78
C ASP A 183 25.40 6.91 -18.17
N VAL A 184 25.80 5.97 -17.29
CA VAL A 184 26.81 4.95 -17.58
C VAL A 184 26.33 4.00 -18.68
N VAL A 185 25.05 3.60 -18.63
CA VAL A 185 24.44 2.76 -19.70
C VAL A 185 24.55 3.47 -21.05
N ARG A 186 24.08 4.72 -21.13
CA ARG A 186 24.09 5.50 -22.39
C ARG A 186 25.48 5.81 -22.88
N SER A 187 26.43 6.10 -21.99
CA SER A 187 27.81 6.33 -22.37
C SER A 187 28.55 5.05 -22.79
N THR A 188 28.22 3.91 -22.20
CA THR A 188 28.81 2.60 -22.52
C THR A 188 28.26 2.05 -23.85
N TYR A 189 26.98 2.24 -24.11
CA TYR A 189 26.27 1.71 -25.27
C TYR A 189 25.79 2.85 -26.17
N ALA A 190 26.66 3.34 -27.04
CA ALA A 190 26.36 4.48 -27.92
C ALA A 190 25.03 4.27 -28.70
N GLY A 191 24.15 5.26 -28.65
CA GLY A 191 22.83 5.23 -29.29
C GLY A 191 21.74 4.54 -28.47
N LEU A 192 22.03 4.09 -27.27
CA LEU A 192 21.02 3.55 -26.37
C LEU A 192 20.33 4.72 -25.62
N THR A 193 19.16 5.12 -26.09
CA THR A 193 18.40 6.29 -25.63
C THR A 193 16.92 5.98 -25.40
N GLY A 194 16.49 4.72 -25.47
CA GLY A 194 15.08 4.34 -25.44
C GLY A 194 14.37 4.39 -26.80
N THR A 195 15.10 4.68 -27.88
CA THR A 195 14.52 4.79 -29.24
C THR A 195 13.77 3.52 -29.65
N GLY A 196 12.56 3.71 -30.17
CA GLY A 196 11.68 2.62 -30.59
C GLY A 196 10.84 2.02 -29.46
N VAL A 197 10.93 2.57 -28.25
CA VAL A 197 10.10 2.20 -27.11
C VAL A 197 9.13 3.35 -26.80
N THR A 198 7.88 3.03 -26.51
CA THR A 198 6.90 3.99 -25.99
C THR A 198 6.71 3.74 -24.49
N VAL A 199 6.89 4.79 -23.69
CA VAL A 199 6.58 4.81 -22.26
C VAL A 199 5.26 5.52 -22.06
N GLY A 200 4.29 4.83 -21.46
CA GLY A 200 3.00 5.40 -21.05
C GLY A 200 3.06 5.90 -19.62
N ILE A 201 2.49 7.05 -19.35
CA ILE A 201 2.35 7.62 -18.01
C ILE A 201 0.87 7.74 -17.67
N LEU A 202 0.51 7.27 -16.47
CA LEU A 202 -0.78 7.45 -15.81
C LEU A 202 -0.55 8.27 -14.54
N SER A 203 -1.10 9.49 -14.52
CA SER A 203 -0.92 10.42 -13.41
C SER A 203 -2.08 11.44 -13.39
N ASP A 204 -1.95 12.49 -12.60
CA ASP A 204 -3.01 13.49 -12.45
C ASP A 204 -3.34 14.22 -13.77
N SER A 205 -2.36 14.89 -14.36
CA SER A 205 -2.54 15.73 -15.56
C SER A 205 -1.23 15.90 -16.33
N PHE A 206 -1.36 16.37 -17.57
CA PHE A 206 -0.22 16.66 -18.44
C PHE A 206 -0.01 18.16 -18.69
N ASN A 207 -1.10 18.90 -18.92
CA ASN A 207 -1.01 20.34 -19.23
C ASN A 207 -2.21 21.12 -18.70
N CYS A 208 -2.70 20.79 -17.53
CA CYS A 208 -3.76 21.52 -16.84
C CYS A 208 -3.23 22.80 -16.20
N TYR A 209 -2.03 22.74 -15.65
CA TYR A 209 -1.39 23.83 -14.93
C TYR A 209 -1.07 25.04 -15.84
N GLY A 210 -0.54 24.80 -17.05
CA GLY A 210 -0.27 25.83 -18.03
C GLY A 210 -1.50 26.58 -18.55
N VAL A 211 -2.68 25.97 -18.49
CA VAL A 211 -3.96 26.62 -18.85
C VAL A 211 -4.40 27.66 -17.80
N TYR A 212 -3.98 27.46 -16.54
CA TYR A 212 -4.29 28.38 -15.43
C TYR A 212 -3.44 29.64 -15.41
N ASP A 213 -2.18 29.51 -15.78
CA ASP A 213 -1.21 30.60 -15.71
C ASP A 213 -1.30 31.59 -16.90
N GLN A 214 -2.15 31.27 -17.87
CA GLN A 214 -2.48 32.17 -18.95
C GLN A 214 -3.39 33.32 -18.44
N GLY A 215 -2.89 34.16 -17.53
CA GLY A 215 -3.39 35.50 -17.34
C GLY A 215 -3.58 36.13 -18.72
N GLY A 216 -4.81 36.63 -19.02
CA GLY A 216 -5.13 37.18 -20.32
C GLY A 216 -3.99 38.06 -20.83
N PRO A 217 -3.80 38.25 -22.12
CA PRO A 217 -2.63 38.88 -22.70
C PRO A 217 -2.26 40.18 -21.97
N GLY A 218 -1.17 40.14 -21.21
CA GLY A 218 -0.56 41.32 -20.61
C GLY A 218 -0.57 41.46 -19.08
N THR A 219 -1.04 40.49 -18.30
CA THR A 219 -0.93 40.54 -16.83
C THR A 219 -0.06 39.41 -16.30
N PRO A 220 1.14 39.69 -15.75
CA PRO A 220 1.90 38.69 -15.02
C PRO A 220 1.14 38.28 -13.75
N PRO A 221 1.17 37.00 -13.33
CA PRO A 221 0.58 36.56 -12.08
C PRO A 221 1.16 37.35 -10.90
N ALA A 222 0.34 37.65 -9.90
CA ALA A 222 0.78 38.30 -8.69
C ALA A 222 1.77 37.39 -7.95
N SER A 223 2.86 37.98 -7.43
CA SER A 223 3.85 37.24 -6.61
C SER A 223 3.18 36.50 -5.45
N GLY A 224 3.32 35.20 -5.37
CA GLY A 224 2.69 34.33 -4.36
C GLY A 224 1.53 33.50 -4.89
N VAL A 225 1.13 33.64 -6.16
CA VAL A 225 0.22 32.73 -6.84
C VAL A 225 1.05 31.53 -7.34
N ARG A 226 0.54 30.32 -7.13
CA ARG A 226 1.15 29.08 -7.63
C ARG A 226 1.39 29.18 -9.13
N GLY A 227 2.54 28.67 -9.59
CA GLY A 227 2.94 28.76 -11.00
C GLY A 227 4.12 29.69 -11.24
N TYR A 228 4.73 30.22 -10.21
CA TYR A 228 5.94 30.99 -10.33
C TYR A 228 7.13 30.05 -10.28
N ALA A 229 7.65 29.64 -11.43
CA ALA A 229 8.96 29.01 -11.46
C ALA A 229 10.00 29.98 -10.85
N PRO A 230 10.88 29.54 -9.94
CA PRO A 230 11.86 30.40 -9.27
C PRO A 230 12.80 31.10 -10.24
N ASN A 231 12.94 30.58 -11.46
CA ASN A 231 13.77 31.11 -12.56
C ASN A 231 13.10 32.24 -13.36
N GLY A 232 11.88 32.70 -12.98
CA GLY A 232 11.22 33.84 -13.61
C GLY A 232 10.57 33.56 -14.96
N PHE A 233 10.36 32.32 -15.35
CA PHE A 233 9.61 31.99 -16.55
C PHE A 233 8.11 32.17 -16.31
N ALA A 234 7.47 33.03 -17.11
CA ALA A 234 6.07 33.41 -16.95
C ALA A 234 5.08 32.36 -17.46
N THR A 235 5.52 31.29 -18.10
CA THR A 235 4.69 30.26 -18.71
C THR A 235 5.47 28.96 -18.80
N ASP A 236 5.46 28.13 -17.75
CA ASP A 236 5.94 26.77 -17.84
C ASP A 236 4.75 25.87 -18.20
N ASP A 237 4.59 25.60 -19.46
CA ASP A 237 3.60 24.68 -20.01
C ASP A 237 4.29 23.59 -20.85
N ALA A 238 3.52 22.60 -21.29
CA ALA A 238 4.06 21.54 -22.13
C ALA A 238 4.68 22.05 -23.44
N THR A 239 4.33 23.27 -23.91
CA THR A 239 4.95 23.91 -25.09
C THR A 239 6.34 24.42 -24.74
N PHE A 240 6.51 25.00 -23.57
CA PHE A 240 7.81 25.44 -23.05
C PHE A 240 8.74 24.21 -22.93
N ASP A 241 8.30 23.13 -22.27
CA ASP A 241 9.10 21.93 -22.09
C ASP A 241 9.54 21.30 -23.41
N LYS A 242 8.64 21.19 -24.38
CA LYS A 242 8.95 20.69 -25.72
C LYS A 242 9.93 21.61 -26.49
N THR A 243 9.81 22.91 -26.31
CA THR A 243 10.65 23.90 -27.00
C THR A 243 12.06 23.93 -26.42
N ASN A 244 12.20 23.68 -25.12
CA ASN A 244 13.47 23.69 -24.40
C ASN A 244 14.12 22.31 -24.29
N GLY A 245 13.51 21.25 -24.85
CA GLY A 245 14.06 19.91 -24.89
C GLY A 245 13.93 19.12 -23.57
N LEU A 246 13.07 19.57 -22.66
CA LEU A 246 12.72 18.87 -21.43
C LEU A 246 11.73 17.74 -21.70
N LEU A 247 11.00 17.81 -22.79
CA LEU A 247 10.13 16.78 -23.35
C LEU A 247 10.41 16.57 -24.84
N PRO A 248 10.09 15.40 -25.40
CA PRO A 248 10.17 15.21 -26.84
C PRO A 248 9.21 16.16 -27.55
N ALA A 249 9.50 16.52 -28.80
CA ALA A 249 8.69 17.44 -29.60
C ALA A 249 7.20 17.03 -29.69
N THR A 250 6.91 15.74 -29.55
CA THR A 250 5.55 15.19 -29.55
C THR A 250 5.36 14.26 -28.36
N VAL A 251 4.25 14.46 -27.64
CA VAL A 251 3.72 13.56 -26.61
C VAL A 251 2.32 13.14 -27.04
N ASN A 252 2.02 11.85 -26.99
CA ASN A 252 0.71 11.33 -27.37
C ASN A 252 -0.23 11.34 -26.16
N VAL A 253 -0.99 12.43 -25.98
CA VAL A 253 -2.00 12.58 -24.93
C VAL A 253 -3.29 11.90 -25.38
N LEU A 254 -3.61 10.74 -24.81
CA LEU A 254 -4.81 9.97 -25.13
C LEU A 254 -6.03 10.51 -24.39
N GLU A 255 -5.87 10.86 -23.15
CA GLU A 255 -6.90 11.50 -22.31
C GLU A 255 -6.22 12.45 -21.33
N GLU A 256 -6.73 13.68 -21.26
CA GLU A 256 -6.28 14.69 -20.30
C GLU A 256 -7.28 14.78 -19.14
N ALA A 257 -6.81 15.18 -17.98
CA ALA A 257 -7.67 15.53 -16.86
C ALA A 257 -8.72 16.60 -17.27
N PRO A 258 -9.85 16.66 -16.58
CA PRO A 258 -10.84 17.70 -16.86
C PRO A 258 -10.39 19.06 -16.30
N CYS A 259 -9.29 19.60 -16.85
CA CYS A 259 -8.76 20.91 -16.47
C CYS A 259 -9.85 21.96 -16.46
N MET A 260 -9.84 22.89 -15.51
CA MET A 260 -10.89 23.91 -15.41
C MET A 260 -10.69 25.09 -16.33
N SER A 261 -11.79 25.65 -16.76
CA SER A 261 -11.83 26.89 -17.55
C SER A 261 -11.64 28.12 -16.66
N TRP A 262 -11.03 29.18 -17.24
CA TRP A 262 -10.83 30.49 -16.62
C TRP A 262 -12.04 31.06 -15.85
N GLY A 263 -11.80 31.65 -14.67
CA GLY A 263 -12.75 32.52 -13.98
C GLY A 263 -13.28 32.00 -12.62
N GLN A 264 -12.81 30.86 -12.13
CA GLN A 264 -13.20 30.39 -10.80
C GLN A 264 -12.03 30.48 -9.81
N PRO A 265 -12.23 30.96 -8.58
CA PRO A 265 -11.19 30.93 -7.54
C PRO A 265 -10.98 29.50 -7.08
N LEU A 266 -9.92 28.86 -7.51
CA LEU A 266 -9.84 27.45 -7.32
C LEU A 266 -8.63 26.80 -6.93
N GLN A 267 -8.92 25.89 -6.25
CA GLN A 267 -8.19 24.85 -5.62
C GLN A 267 -8.43 23.57 -6.37
N LEU A 268 -7.58 23.29 -7.34
CA LEU A 268 -7.64 22.05 -8.04
C LEU A 268 -6.46 21.15 -7.76
N PRO A 269 -6.74 19.88 -7.72
CA PRO A 269 -5.73 18.86 -7.46
C PRO A 269 -4.82 18.56 -8.66
N PHE A 270 -5.00 19.21 -9.80
CA PHE A 270 -4.23 18.98 -11.02
C PHE A 270 -2.95 19.83 -11.02
N ALA A 271 -1.82 19.17 -10.87
CA ALA A 271 -0.52 19.81 -10.74
C ALA A 271 0.44 19.50 -11.89
N ASP A 272 -0.03 18.82 -12.95
CA ASP A 272 0.75 18.31 -14.08
C ASP A 272 1.89 17.37 -13.64
N GLU A 273 1.65 16.55 -12.59
CA GLU A 273 2.63 15.59 -12.10
C GLU A 273 3.02 14.59 -13.19
N GLY A 274 2.06 14.16 -14.02
CA GLY A 274 2.34 13.30 -15.16
C GLY A 274 3.32 13.93 -16.16
N ARG A 275 3.30 15.25 -16.34
CA ARG A 275 4.29 15.97 -17.15
C ARG A 275 5.68 15.93 -16.49
N ALA A 276 5.76 16.09 -15.18
CA ALA A 276 7.01 15.98 -14.44
C ALA A 276 7.61 14.56 -14.50
N MET A 277 6.80 13.51 -14.36
CA MET A 277 7.23 12.13 -14.57
C MET A 277 7.79 11.92 -15.98
N MET A 278 7.19 12.54 -16.99
CA MET A 278 7.66 12.47 -18.37
C MET A 278 9.01 13.16 -18.58
N GLN A 279 9.29 14.26 -17.88
CA GLN A 279 10.62 14.90 -17.91
C GLN A 279 11.66 13.93 -17.38
N ILE A 280 11.41 13.23 -16.27
CA ILE A 280 12.32 12.20 -15.74
C ILE A 280 12.55 11.07 -16.75
N VAL A 281 11.50 10.57 -17.39
CA VAL A 281 11.66 9.55 -18.44
C VAL A 281 12.51 10.07 -19.59
N HIS A 282 12.30 11.32 -20.00
CA HIS A 282 13.04 11.95 -21.11
C HIS A 282 14.51 12.14 -20.76
N ASP A 283 14.84 12.51 -19.54
CA ASP A 283 16.23 12.64 -19.07
C ASP A 283 16.99 11.31 -19.11
N VAL A 284 16.36 10.24 -18.63
CA VAL A 284 16.96 8.91 -18.56
C VAL A 284 16.94 8.20 -19.91
N ALA A 285 15.88 8.33 -20.69
CA ALA A 285 15.65 7.67 -21.98
C ALA A 285 15.20 8.68 -23.05
N PRO A 286 16.05 9.62 -23.48
CA PRO A 286 15.66 10.76 -24.30
C PRO A 286 15.14 10.43 -25.72
N GLY A 287 15.33 9.21 -26.18
CA GLY A 287 14.81 8.72 -27.44
C GLY A 287 13.49 7.95 -27.34
N ALA A 288 12.97 7.75 -26.12
CA ALA A 288 11.69 7.08 -25.91
C ALA A 288 10.53 7.97 -26.37
N ALA A 289 9.53 7.39 -27.01
CA ALA A 289 8.25 8.05 -27.25
C ALA A 289 7.43 8.06 -25.96
N LEU A 290 6.67 9.14 -25.72
CA LEU A 290 5.85 9.31 -24.53
C LEU A 290 4.37 9.33 -24.87
N ALA A 291 3.57 8.66 -24.07
CA ALA A 291 2.11 8.69 -24.12
C ALA A 291 1.53 8.96 -22.73
N PHE A 292 0.45 9.72 -22.65
CA PHE A 292 -0.21 10.10 -21.41
C PHE A 292 -1.68 9.69 -21.38
N TYR A 293 -2.16 9.30 -20.22
CA TYR A 293 -3.57 9.13 -19.89
C TYR A 293 -3.80 9.58 -18.45
N THR A 294 -4.83 10.39 -18.19
CA THR A 294 -5.12 10.83 -16.83
C THR A 294 -5.65 9.70 -15.96
N ALA A 295 -5.16 9.58 -14.75
CA ALA A 295 -5.61 8.61 -13.73
C ALA A 295 -6.72 9.18 -12.82
N THR A 296 -7.25 10.37 -13.10
CA THR A 296 -8.05 11.14 -12.13
C THR A 296 -9.55 11.11 -12.34
N ASN A 297 -10.05 10.36 -13.31
CA ASN A 297 -11.49 10.26 -13.51
C ASN A 297 -12.11 9.25 -12.51
N THR A 298 -11.76 7.96 -12.60
CA THR A 298 -12.24 6.89 -11.72
C THR A 298 -11.32 5.66 -11.84
N GLU A 299 -11.35 4.71 -10.89
CA GLU A 299 -10.63 3.44 -11.01
C GLU A 299 -10.94 2.68 -12.30
N ALA A 300 -12.22 2.65 -12.71
CA ALA A 300 -12.63 2.01 -13.95
C ALA A 300 -12.03 2.69 -15.18
N ASP A 301 -11.90 4.00 -15.16
CA ASP A 301 -11.26 4.78 -16.22
C ASP A 301 -9.76 4.59 -16.22
N PHE A 302 -9.13 4.56 -15.05
CA PHE A 302 -7.72 4.23 -14.89
C PHE A 302 -7.38 2.85 -15.48
N ALA A 303 -8.17 1.82 -15.15
CA ALA A 303 -8.03 0.48 -15.71
C ALA A 303 -8.16 0.46 -17.26
N ASN A 304 -9.07 1.27 -17.81
CA ASN A 304 -9.18 1.45 -19.26
C ASN A 304 -7.99 2.25 -19.83
N GLY A 305 -7.46 3.22 -19.10
CA GLY A 305 -6.27 3.99 -19.45
C GLY A 305 -5.03 3.12 -19.64
N ILE A 306 -4.84 2.11 -18.78
CA ILE A 306 -3.78 1.10 -18.93
C ILE A 306 -3.93 0.38 -20.28
N ALA A 307 -5.14 -0.07 -20.59
CA ALA A 307 -5.42 -0.75 -21.87
C ALA A 307 -5.28 0.18 -23.08
N ALA A 308 -5.65 1.45 -22.94
CA ALA A 308 -5.51 2.48 -23.98
C ALA A 308 -4.03 2.77 -24.29
N LEU A 309 -3.20 2.97 -23.26
CA LEU A 309 -1.76 3.17 -23.41
C LEU A 309 -1.08 1.97 -24.07
N ALA A 310 -1.40 0.75 -23.61
CA ALA A 310 -0.89 -0.47 -24.24
C ALA A 310 -1.32 -0.57 -25.73
N SER A 311 -2.54 -0.20 -26.05
CA SER A 311 -3.06 -0.19 -27.43
C SER A 311 -2.42 0.90 -28.29
N ALA A 312 -2.00 2.00 -27.69
CA ALA A 312 -1.24 3.07 -28.33
C ALA A 312 0.25 2.72 -28.53
N GLY A 313 0.66 1.51 -28.16
CA GLY A 313 2.01 1.00 -28.35
C GLY A 313 2.94 1.18 -27.14
N ALA A 314 2.43 1.59 -25.98
CA ALA A 314 3.24 1.62 -24.77
C ALA A 314 3.61 0.18 -24.35
N THR A 315 4.91 -0.10 -24.30
CA THR A 315 5.44 -1.37 -23.83
C THR A 315 5.98 -1.29 -22.42
N VAL A 316 6.17 -0.07 -21.92
CA VAL A 316 6.48 0.27 -20.54
C VAL A 316 5.40 1.25 -20.09
N ILE A 317 4.85 1.07 -18.91
CA ILE A 317 3.89 2.00 -18.29
C ILE A 317 4.34 2.30 -16.86
N ALA A 318 4.18 3.56 -16.45
CA ALA A 318 4.42 3.99 -15.07
C ALA A 318 3.23 4.79 -14.56
N ASP A 319 2.88 4.59 -13.28
CA ASP A 319 1.86 5.37 -12.57
C ASP A 319 2.32 5.84 -11.20
N ASP A 320 1.59 6.82 -10.66
CA ASP A 320 1.82 7.39 -9.34
C ASP A 320 0.54 7.76 -8.58
N VAL A 321 -0.63 7.40 -9.09
CA VAL A 321 -1.92 7.71 -8.48
C VAL A 321 -2.47 6.47 -7.77
N GLY A 322 -2.93 6.63 -6.52
CA GLY A 322 -3.64 5.60 -5.78
C GLY A 322 -5.01 6.07 -5.30
N TYR A 323 -5.97 5.17 -5.17
CA TYR A 323 -7.28 5.44 -4.62
C TYR A 323 -7.38 4.90 -3.19
N PHE A 324 -8.04 5.65 -2.30
CA PHE A 324 -8.13 5.31 -0.88
C PHE A 324 -8.97 4.08 -0.59
N ASP A 325 -9.80 3.70 -1.52
CA ASP A 325 -10.75 2.61 -1.40
C ASP A 325 -10.38 1.38 -2.26
N GLU A 326 -9.20 1.34 -2.87
CA GLU A 326 -8.66 0.13 -3.49
C GLU A 326 -8.46 -0.99 -2.46
N PRO A 327 -8.71 -2.26 -2.85
CA PRO A 327 -8.57 -3.40 -1.94
C PRO A 327 -7.13 -3.61 -1.45
N PHE A 328 -6.96 -3.87 -0.14
CA PHE A 328 -5.66 -4.32 0.41
C PHE A 328 -5.45 -5.83 0.23
N PHE A 329 -6.52 -6.61 0.30
CA PHE A 329 -6.47 -8.08 0.40
C PHE A 329 -6.98 -8.81 -0.84
N GLN A 330 -7.24 -8.09 -1.91
CA GLN A 330 -7.78 -8.60 -3.17
C GLN A 330 -7.26 -7.75 -4.34
N ASP A 331 -7.08 -8.35 -5.52
CA ASP A 331 -6.77 -7.58 -6.72
C ASP A 331 -8.04 -6.87 -7.24
N GLY A 332 -8.08 -5.54 -7.08
CA GLY A 332 -9.15 -4.68 -7.60
C GLY A 332 -9.06 -4.45 -9.11
N ASN A 333 -9.90 -3.56 -9.63
CA ASN A 333 -10.00 -3.26 -11.06
C ASN A 333 -8.66 -2.86 -11.70
N VAL A 334 -7.93 -1.96 -11.06
CA VAL A 334 -6.66 -1.45 -11.59
C VAL A 334 -5.61 -2.55 -11.56
N ALA A 335 -5.50 -3.30 -10.45
CA ALA A 335 -4.59 -4.44 -10.33
C ALA A 335 -4.84 -5.51 -11.42
N GLN A 336 -6.11 -5.85 -11.68
CA GLN A 336 -6.49 -6.79 -12.73
C GLN A 336 -6.13 -6.27 -14.13
N ALA A 337 -6.28 -4.96 -14.38
CA ALA A 337 -5.89 -4.35 -15.65
C ALA A 337 -4.37 -4.37 -15.85
N ILE A 338 -3.59 -4.15 -14.79
CA ILE A 338 -2.12 -4.28 -14.79
C ILE A 338 -1.71 -5.71 -15.13
N ASP A 339 -2.29 -6.70 -14.46
CA ASP A 339 -1.99 -8.11 -14.70
C ASP A 339 -2.32 -8.50 -16.14
N ALA A 340 -3.44 -8.01 -16.70
CA ALA A 340 -3.82 -8.22 -18.09
C ALA A 340 -2.86 -7.54 -19.08
N ALA A 341 -2.32 -6.36 -18.77
CA ALA A 341 -1.33 -5.66 -19.58
C ALA A 341 0.04 -6.37 -19.50
N SER A 342 0.45 -6.77 -18.32
CA SER A 342 1.69 -7.52 -18.09
C SER A 342 1.69 -8.88 -18.81
N ALA A 343 0.55 -9.59 -18.79
CA ALA A 343 0.37 -10.84 -19.55
C ALA A 343 0.51 -10.65 -21.07
N LYS A 344 0.27 -9.43 -21.59
CA LYS A 344 0.50 -9.05 -22.99
C LYS A 344 1.92 -8.53 -23.25
N GLY A 345 2.77 -8.53 -22.24
CA GLY A 345 4.16 -8.14 -22.32
C GLY A 345 4.44 -6.68 -21.98
N VAL A 346 3.53 -5.91 -21.43
CA VAL A 346 3.77 -4.54 -20.93
C VAL A 346 4.47 -4.60 -19.59
N ALA A 347 5.65 -3.97 -19.46
CA ALA A 347 6.30 -3.80 -18.15
C ALA A 347 5.63 -2.64 -17.41
N TYR A 348 5.07 -2.90 -16.24
CA TYR A 348 4.30 -1.95 -15.46
C TYR A 348 5.01 -1.60 -14.16
N PHE A 349 5.20 -0.31 -13.91
CA PHE A 349 5.82 0.23 -12.72
C PHE A 349 4.83 1.10 -11.99
N SER A 350 4.68 0.91 -10.69
CA SER A 350 3.74 1.66 -9.87
C SER A 350 4.42 2.23 -8.64
N ALA A 351 4.06 3.45 -8.26
CA ALA A 351 4.57 4.07 -7.05
C ALA A 351 4.11 3.29 -5.81
N ALA A 352 5.04 2.91 -4.93
CA ALA A 352 4.70 2.13 -3.74
C ALA A 352 3.82 2.89 -2.74
N GLY A 353 3.77 4.22 -2.83
CA GLY A 353 3.04 5.11 -1.95
C GLY A 353 3.94 5.81 -0.93
N ASN A 354 3.43 6.91 -0.33
CA ASN A 354 4.20 7.77 0.57
C ASN A 354 3.63 7.76 2.02
N ASN A 355 3.08 6.63 2.47
CA ASN A 355 2.46 6.50 3.80
C ASN A 355 3.41 5.91 4.86
N GLY A 356 4.69 5.67 4.52
CA GLY A 356 5.68 5.07 5.41
C GLY A 356 5.18 3.76 6.02
N GLN A 357 5.17 3.68 7.35
CA GLN A 357 4.61 2.56 8.12
C GLN A 357 3.59 3.05 9.16
N VAL A 358 2.80 4.08 8.84
CA VAL A 358 1.81 4.64 9.77
C VAL A 358 0.52 3.84 9.69
N SER A 359 0.43 2.74 10.44
CA SER A 359 -0.64 1.77 10.30
C SER A 359 -0.88 0.93 11.55
N TYR A 360 -2.12 0.46 11.68
CA TYR A 360 -2.53 -0.52 12.69
C TYR A 360 -3.13 -1.75 12.00
N GLU A 361 -2.79 -2.94 12.49
CA GLU A 361 -3.39 -4.18 12.04
C GLU A 361 -3.66 -5.11 13.22
N ASN A 362 -4.81 -5.79 13.18
CA ASN A 362 -5.22 -6.77 14.19
C ASN A 362 -5.86 -7.98 13.50
N SER A 363 -5.19 -9.12 13.58
CA SER A 363 -5.62 -10.39 13.00
C SER A 363 -6.59 -11.20 13.88
N ALA A 364 -6.98 -10.65 15.03
CA ALA A 364 -7.98 -11.23 15.94
C ALA A 364 -8.78 -10.11 16.64
N PRO A 365 -9.48 -9.25 15.90
CA PRO A 365 -10.14 -8.08 16.45
C PRO A 365 -11.23 -8.47 17.44
N SER A 366 -11.26 -7.79 18.59
CA SER A 366 -12.28 -7.97 19.61
C SER A 366 -13.12 -6.71 19.78
N PHE A 367 -14.42 -6.85 19.78
CA PHE A 367 -15.40 -5.80 19.96
C PHE A 367 -16.13 -6.03 21.28
N ALA A 368 -15.86 -5.24 22.30
CA ALA A 368 -16.26 -5.55 23.68
C ALA A 368 -17.16 -4.51 24.33
N THR A 369 -17.07 -3.25 23.97
CA THR A 369 -17.74 -2.15 24.66
C THR A 369 -18.86 -1.59 23.82
N ALA A 370 -20.09 -1.51 24.36
CA ALA A 370 -21.20 -0.87 23.66
C ALA A 370 -20.93 0.63 23.49
N GLY A 371 -21.13 1.13 22.30
CA GLY A 371 -21.00 2.53 21.96
C GLY A 371 -22.12 3.38 22.58
N SER A 372 -21.83 4.67 22.76
CA SER A 372 -22.80 5.69 23.23
C SER A 372 -22.68 6.93 22.34
N GLY A 373 -23.65 7.82 22.43
CA GLY A 373 -23.66 9.02 21.59
C GLY A 373 -23.78 8.66 20.11
N ALA A 374 -22.83 9.08 19.30
CA ALA A 374 -22.78 8.81 17.86
C ALA A 374 -22.65 7.31 17.52
N ASN A 375 -22.03 6.51 18.40
CA ASN A 375 -21.86 5.07 18.28
C ASN A 375 -22.97 4.25 18.99
N ALA A 376 -24.08 4.86 19.37
CA ALA A 376 -25.14 4.15 20.11
C ALA A 376 -25.70 2.97 19.31
N GLY A 377 -25.67 1.78 19.92
CA GLY A 377 -26.11 0.52 19.30
C GLY A 377 -25.02 -0.25 18.55
N GLU A 378 -23.77 0.09 18.75
CA GLU A 378 -22.60 -0.56 18.17
C GLU A 378 -21.67 -1.13 19.25
N MET A 379 -20.86 -2.11 18.88
CA MET A 379 -19.76 -2.61 19.69
C MET A 379 -18.45 -1.98 19.20
N LEU A 380 -17.63 -1.49 20.11
CA LEU A 380 -16.40 -0.79 19.76
C LEU A 380 -15.20 -1.74 19.71
N LEU A 381 -14.35 -1.58 18.70
CA LEU A 381 -13.07 -2.30 18.59
C LEU A 381 -12.20 -1.97 19.80
N THR A 382 -11.58 -3.00 20.37
CA THR A 382 -10.57 -2.86 21.42
C THR A 382 -9.18 -2.93 20.78
N PHE A 383 -8.45 -1.82 20.79
CA PHE A 383 -7.10 -1.72 20.22
C PHE A 383 -6.03 -2.32 21.11
N GLY A 384 -6.28 -2.36 22.42
CA GLY A 384 -5.36 -2.90 23.43
C GLY A 384 -5.79 -2.52 24.83
N THR A 385 -4.88 -2.62 25.79
CA THR A 385 -5.13 -2.21 27.18
C THR A 385 -4.11 -1.17 27.61
N SER A 386 -4.57 -0.10 28.23
CA SER A 386 -3.74 0.90 28.87
C SER A 386 -4.16 1.03 30.32
N GLY A 387 -3.20 0.91 31.27
CA GLY A 387 -3.51 0.94 32.72
C GLY A 387 -4.51 -0.13 33.19
N GLY A 388 -4.61 -1.28 32.47
CA GLY A 388 -5.56 -2.35 32.78
C GLY A 388 -6.98 -2.14 32.24
N THR A 389 -7.23 -1.02 31.53
CA THR A 389 -8.52 -0.72 30.89
C THR A 389 -8.41 -0.92 29.40
N ALA A 390 -9.41 -1.59 28.80
CA ALA A 390 -9.53 -1.73 27.35
C ALA A 390 -9.65 -0.34 26.68
N GLN A 391 -8.85 -0.10 25.65
CA GLN A 391 -8.87 1.13 24.86
C GLN A 391 -9.70 0.92 23.61
N THR A 392 -10.72 1.74 23.43
CA THR A 392 -11.67 1.66 22.30
C THR A 392 -11.43 2.75 21.24
N PHE A 393 -10.26 3.36 21.24
CA PHE A 393 -9.84 4.31 20.22
C PHE A 393 -8.35 4.14 19.88
N LEU A 394 -8.00 4.48 18.65
CA LEU A 394 -6.63 4.56 18.16
C LEU A 394 -6.21 6.04 18.16
N PRO A 395 -5.21 6.46 18.97
CA PRO A 395 -4.74 7.84 18.95
C PRO A 395 -3.80 8.05 17.76
N VAL A 396 -4.13 8.99 16.90
CA VAL A 396 -3.34 9.40 15.73
C VAL A 396 -2.91 10.84 15.92
N ASP A 397 -1.62 11.08 15.99
CA ASP A 397 -1.05 12.42 15.99
C ASP A 397 -0.98 12.94 14.57
N ILE A 398 -1.64 14.05 14.31
CA ILE A 398 -1.65 14.71 13.00
C ILE A 398 -0.88 16.04 13.10
N PRO A 399 -0.06 16.37 12.09
CA PRO A 399 0.67 17.64 12.08
C PRO A 399 -0.26 18.83 11.87
N ALA A 400 0.27 20.03 12.04
CA ALA A 400 -0.40 21.23 11.60
C ALA A 400 -0.54 21.22 10.06
N MET A 401 -1.75 21.36 9.56
CA MET A 401 -2.05 21.36 8.13
C MET A 401 -2.16 22.78 7.60
N ILE A 402 -1.55 23.04 6.45
CA ILE A 402 -1.78 24.30 5.70
C ILE A 402 -3.15 24.25 4.98
N PRO A 403 -3.70 25.40 4.56
CA PRO A 403 -4.94 25.42 3.79
C PRO A 403 -4.87 24.51 2.55
N GLY A 404 -5.85 23.64 2.41
CA GLY A 404 -5.96 22.66 1.32
C GLY A 404 -5.36 21.28 1.63
N GLU A 405 -4.69 21.06 2.78
CA GLU A 405 -4.17 19.74 3.17
C GLU A 405 -5.21 18.84 3.84
N PHE A 406 -5.01 17.54 3.69
CA PHE A 406 -5.85 16.52 4.30
C PHE A 406 -5.10 15.22 4.62
N ILE A 407 -5.65 14.45 5.53
CA ILE A 407 -5.17 13.14 5.98
C ILE A 407 -6.32 12.15 5.87
N GLY A 408 -6.11 11.03 5.21
CA GLY A 408 -7.06 9.94 5.10
C GLY A 408 -6.83 8.90 6.22
N LEU A 409 -7.91 8.50 6.91
CA LEU A 409 -7.91 7.33 7.76
C LEU A 409 -8.67 6.23 7.02
N ILE A 410 -7.92 5.26 6.48
CA ILE A 410 -8.45 4.18 5.65
C ILE A 410 -8.57 2.94 6.53
N VAL A 411 -9.75 2.37 6.63
CA VAL A 411 -9.99 1.13 7.38
C VAL A 411 -10.56 0.07 6.46
N GLN A 412 -9.87 -1.07 6.39
CA GLN A 412 -10.33 -2.24 5.64
C GLN A 412 -10.31 -3.50 6.51
N TRP A 413 -11.08 -4.50 6.11
CA TRP A 413 -11.13 -5.77 6.83
C TRP A 413 -11.20 -6.96 5.87
N ASP A 414 -10.91 -8.17 6.38
CA ASP A 414 -10.68 -9.40 5.62
C ASP A 414 -11.96 -10.03 5.04
N GLN A 415 -12.69 -9.25 4.27
CA GLN A 415 -13.89 -9.69 3.53
C GLN A 415 -13.77 -9.30 2.06
N PRO A 416 -14.49 -9.99 1.16
CA PRO A 416 -14.32 -9.76 -0.26
C PRO A 416 -15.00 -8.47 -0.74
N TYR A 417 -14.38 -7.82 -1.72
CA TYR A 417 -14.96 -6.70 -2.45
C TYR A 417 -16.01 -7.17 -3.45
N VAL A 418 -17.02 -6.34 -3.72
CA VAL A 418 -17.93 -6.47 -4.86
C VAL A 418 -17.39 -5.68 -6.06
N THR A 419 -16.80 -4.52 -5.81
CA THR A 419 -16.14 -3.69 -6.83
C THR A 419 -15.04 -4.49 -7.53
N GLY A 420 -15.10 -4.58 -8.87
CA GLY A 420 -14.16 -5.37 -9.66
C GLY A 420 -14.29 -6.88 -9.53
N ALA A 421 -15.25 -7.39 -8.77
CA ALA A 421 -15.41 -8.83 -8.50
C ALA A 421 -16.87 -9.30 -8.80
N PRO A 422 -17.25 -9.48 -10.07
CA PRO A 422 -18.59 -9.90 -10.43
C PRO A 422 -18.98 -11.23 -9.77
N GLY A 423 -20.09 -11.24 -9.04
CA GLY A 423 -20.56 -12.42 -8.31
C GLY A 423 -20.04 -12.57 -6.88
N SER A 424 -19.13 -11.72 -6.42
CA SER A 424 -18.68 -11.67 -5.02
C SER A 424 -19.86 -11.44 -4.05
N PRO A 425 -19.87 -12.10 -2.89
CA PRO A 425 -20.89 -11.87 -1.86
C PRO A 425 -20.77 -10.47 -1.23
N GLY A 426 -19.60 -9.84 -1.29
CA GLY A 426 -19.30 -8.59 -0.60
C GLY A 426 -19.08 -8.75 0.91
N ALA A 427 -18.94 -7.62 1.59
CA ALA A 427 -18.73 -7.56 3.03
C ALA A 427 -19.99 -8.01 3.79
N SER A 428 -19.79 -8.74 4.87
CA SER A 428 -20.85 -9.15 5.80
C SER A 428 -20.85 -8.35 7.10
N SER A 429 -19.71 -7.75 7.47
CA SER A 429 -19.56 -6.87 8.62
C SER A 429 -20.03 -5.45 8.28
N GLU A 430 -20.84 -4.86 9.15
CA GLU A 430 -21.24 -3.46 9.05
C GLU A 430 -20.40 -2.65 10.04
N ILE A 431 -19.41 -1.92 9.51
CA ILE A 431 -18.43 -1.14 10.27
C ILE A 431 -18.61 0.35 9.96
N ASP A 432 -18.49 1.19 10.97
CA ASP A 432 -18.33 2.64 10.82
C ASP A 432 -17.09 3.15 11.53
N LEU A 433 -16.68 4.38 11.18
CA LEU A 433 -15.57 5.08 11.79
C LEU A 433 -16.07 6.34 12.45
N CYS A 434 -15.55 6.64 13.63
CA CYS A 434 -15.76 7.92 14.28
C CYS A 434 -14.42 8.53 14.71
N VAL A 435 -14.33 9.85 14.68
CA VAL A 435 -13.14 10.59 15.14
C VAL A 435 -13.54 11.59 16.20
N THR A 436 -12.74 11.70 17.27
CA THR A 436 -12.88 12.72 18.30
C THR A 436 -11.53 13.43 18.54
N GLY A 437 -11.57 14.61 19.15
CA GLY A 437 -10.33 15.32 19.53
C GLY A 437 -9.63 16.07 18.40
N ALA A 438 -10.36 16.41 17.35
CA ALA A 438 -9.78 17.18 16.26
C ALA A 438 -9.31 18.59 16.69
N PRO A 439 -8.30 19.17 16.01
CA PRO A 439 -7.75 20.47 16.35
C PRO A 439 -8.81 21.56 16.32
N ALA A 440 -8.73 22.51 17.25
CA ALA A 440 -9.45 23.77 17.11
C ALA A 440 -9.01 24.45 15.79
N ASN A 441 -9.96 24.86 14.97
CA ASN A 441 -9.80 25.39 13.60
C ASN A 441 -9.45 24.36 12.51
N SER A 442 -9.28 23.07 12.82
CA SER A 442 -9.43 22.07 11.79
C SER A 442 -10.92 21.93 11.49
N VAL A 443 -11.25 21.75 10.26
CA VAL A 443 -12.57 21.21 9.91
C VAL A 443 -12.49 19.73 10.14
N VAL A 444 -12.78 19.35 11.36
CA VAL A 444 -13.53 18.11 11.58
C VAL A 444 -14.88 18.45 11.09
N ILE A 445 -15.14 17.95 10.07
CA ILE A 445 -16.24 18.14 9.23
C ILE A 445 -17.49 18.16 10.06
N ASN A 446 -17.97 19.32 10.12
CA ASN A 446 -19.31 19.60 10.59
C ASN A 446 -20.25 18.99 9.57
N ASP A 447 -21.34 18.39 10.05
CA ASP A 447 -22.49 18.28 9.20
C ASP A 447 -22.88 19.73 8.83
N ILE A 448 -23.63 19.87 7.80
CA ILE A 448 -23.99 21.17 7.25
C ILE A 448 -24.88 22.01 8.18
N ASP A 449 -25.33 21.46 9.31
CA ASP A 449 -26.01 22.20 10.39
C ASP A 449 -25.00 22.82 11.39
N GLY A 450 -23.66 22.68 11.10
CA GLY A 450 -22.59 23.20 11.96
C GLY A 450 -22.26 22.31 13.15
N ASN A 451 -22.80 21.09 13.21
CA ASN A 451 -22.45 20.14 14.24
C ASN A 451 -21.16 19.41 13.84
N PRO A 452 -20.23 19.16 14.77
CA PRO A 452 -19.06 18.35 14.51
C PRO A 452 -19.48 16.97 14.01
N MET A 453 -19.14 16.65 12.76
CA MET A 453 -19.30 15.30 12.28
C MET A 453 -18.14 14.45 12.71
N THR A 454 -18.49 13.33 13.30
CA THR A 454 -17.52 12.49 13.93
C THR A 454 -17.54 11.06 13.40
N CYS A 455 -18.53 10.69 12.56
CA CYS A 455 -18.69 9.30 12.16
C CYS A 455 -19.07 9.13 10.68
N THR A 456 -18.53 8.08 10.03
CA THR A 456 -19.04 7.56 8.76
C THR A 456 -20.37 6.84 8.95
N ALA A 457 -21.14 6.59 7.88
CA ALA A 457 -22.24 5.66 7.96
C ALA A 457 -21.70 4.21 7.94
N PRO A 458 -22.27 3.29 8.70
CA PRO A 458 -21.93 1.88 8.58
C PRO A 458 -22.10 1.40 7.14
N ASN A 459 -21.29 0.43 6.72
CA ASN A 459 -21.42 -0.22 5.42
C ASN A 459 -22.71 -1.04 5.34
N ALA A 460 -23.86 -0.34 5.31
CA ALA A 460 -25.18 -0.94 5.38
C ALA A 460 -25.56 -1.73 4.11
N THR A 461 -24.82 -1.50 3.02
CA THR A 461 -25.07 -2.17 1.73
C THR A 461 -24.31 -3.49 1.58
N LYS A 462 -23.41 -3.82 2.50
CA LYS A 462 -22.59 -5.04 2.43
C LYS A 462 -21.92 -5.18 1.07
N VAL A 463 -21.29 -4.10 0.60
CA VAL A 463 -20.59 -4.06 -0.69
C VAL A 463 -19.11 -4.33 -0.44
N ASP A 464 -18.33 -3.29 -0.22
CA ASP A 464 -16.89 -3.42 -0.07
C ASP A 464 -16.48 -3.24 1.40
N PRO A 465 -15.48 -4.00 1.87
CA PRO A 465 -15.00 -3.96 3.24
C PRO A 465 -14.07 -2.77 3.48
N VAL A 466 -14.53 -1.56 3.20
CA VAL A 466 -13.74 -0.34 3.34
C VAL A 466 -14.56 0.80 3.93
N GLN A 467 -13.92 1.57 4.79
CA GLN A 467 -14.37 2.88 5.26
C GLN A 467 -13.22 3.86 5.19
N VAL A 468 -13.48 5.04 4.69
CA VAL A 468 -12.51 6.14 4.61
C VAL A 468 -13.06 7.32 5.39
N LEU A 469 -12.26 7.85 6.29
CA LEU A 469 -12.53 9.09 6.98
C LEU A 469 -11.37 10.04 6.71
N ILE A 470 -11.68 11.22 6.29
CA ILE A 470 -10.68 12.19 5.90
C ILE A 470 -10.70 13.41 6.87
N ILE A 471 -9.60 13.98 7.30
CA ILE A 471 -9.44 15.13 8.19
C ILE A 471 -8.57 16.18 7.50
N GLY A 472 -8.91 17.47 7.54
CA GLY A 472 -8.07 18.48 6.91
C GLY A 472 -8.39 19.94 7.17
N ASN A 473 -7.65 20.77 6.50
CA ASN A 473 -7.74 22.21 6.56
C ASN A 473 -8.32 22.75 5.25
N PRO A 474 -9.58 23.26 5.24
CA PRO A 474 -10.15 23.81 4.00
C PRO A 474 -9.26 24.91 3.42
N ALA A 475 -9.15 24.94 2.12
CA ALA A 475 -8.37 25.96 1.48
C ALA A 475 -9.00 27.37 1.54
N SER A 476 -10.29 27.46 1.85
CA SER A 476 -10.94 28.73 2.22
C SER A 476 -10.46 29.27 3.58
N ASN A 477 -9.80 28.43 4.38
CA ASN A 477 -9.20 28.84 5.63
C ASN A 477 -7.84 29.52 5.35
N ASN A 478 -7.70 30.77 5.77
CA ASN A 478 -6.47 31.54 5.54
C ASN A 478 -5.35 31.29 6.58
N SER A 479 -5.46 30.24 7.37
CA SER A 479 -4.48 29.92 8.42
C SER A 479 -4.27 28.43 8.55
N ASN A 480 -3.05 28.05 8.97
CA ASN A 480 -2.75 26.66 9.32
C ASN A 480 -3.59 26.21 10.51
N THR A 481 -3.94 24.92 10.55
CA THR A 481 -4.45 24.30 11.76
C THR A 481 -3.32 24.16 12.80
N SER A 482 -3.65 23.80 14.03
CA SER A 482 -2.65 23.31 15.00
C SER A 482 -2.47 21.80 14.87
N ALA A 483 -1.27 21.30 15.20
CA ALA A 483 -1.09 19.86 15.40
C ALA A 483 -1.99 19.35 16.53
N ALA A 484 -2.51 18.15 16.42
CA ALA A 484 -3.39 17.53 17.42
C ALA A 484 -3.31 16.00 17.41
N THR A 485 -3.73 15.39 18.52
CA THR A 485 -4.03 13.95 18.56
C THR A 485 -5.52 13.75 18.35
N VAL A 486 -5.87 13.06 17.28
CA VAL A 486 -7.24 12.60 17.03
C VAL A 486 -7.41 11.17 17.51
N HIS A 487 -8.60 10.82 17.93
CA HIS A 487 -8.94 9.47 18.37
C HIS A 487 -9.88 8.81 17.37
N LEU A 488 -9.38 7.84 16.62
CA LEU A 488 -10.17 7.02 15.71
C LEU A 488 -10.87 5.92 16.50
N ILE A 489 -12.19 5.84 16.37
CA ILE A 489 -13.06 4.82 16.96
C ILE A 489 -13.63 4.00 15.81
N ILE A 490 -13.60 2.66 15.94
CA ILE A 490 -14.16 1.73 14.97
C ILE A 490 -15.35 1.02 15.62
N GLY A 491 -16.53 1.25 15.06
CA GLY A 491 -17.80 0.66 15.49
C GLY A 491 -18.17 -0.55 14.64
N LEU A 492 -18.63 -1.63 15.28
CA LEU A 492 -19.28 -2.76 14.63
C LEU A 492 -20.76 -2.74 15.02
N LYS A 493 -21.64 -2.69 14.04
CA LYS A 493 -23.08 -2.68 14.27
C LYS A 493 -23.53 -3.94 15.00
N ASN A 494 -24.36 -3.76 16.00
CA ASN A 494 -24.84 -4.86 16.83
C ASN A 494 -25.59 -5.92 16.00
N GLY A 495 -25.18 -7.17 16.14
CA GLY A 495 -25.70 -8.30 15.36
C GLY A 495 -24.97 -8.55 14.03
N SER A 496 -24.03 -7.71 13.66
CA SER A 496 -23.13 -7.93 12.52
C SER A 496 -21.99 -8.90 12.91
N PRO A 497 -21.54 -9.80 12.02
CA PRO A 497 -20.40 -10.66 12.32
C PRO A 497 -19.12 -9.81 12.42
N ALA A 498 -18.24 -10.17 13.36
CA ALA A 498 -16.91 -9.55 13.43
C ALA A 498 -16.02 -10.07 12.31
N PRO A 499 -15.18 -9.22 11.69
CA PRO A 499 -14.16 -9.66 10.74
C PRO A 499 -13.04 -10.44 11.45
N GLY A 500 -12.28 -11.22 10.71
CA GLY A 500 -11.10 -11.94 11.22
C GLY A 500 -9.84 -11.09 11.28
N LEU A 501 -9.78 -10.02 10.47
CA LEU A 501 -8.69 -9.05 10.45
C LEU A 501 -9.25 -7.65 10.21
N ILE A 502 -8.69 -6.67 10.89
CA ILE A 502 -8.93 -5.23 10.65
C ILE A 502 -7.59 -4.52 10.46
N LYS A 503 -7.54 -3.61 9.49
CA LYS A 503 -6.38 -2.80 9.17
C LYS A 503 -6.74 -1.33 9.05
N VAL A 504 -5.88 -0.47 9.58
CA VAL A 504 -5.95 0.99 9.45
C VAL A 504 -4.66 1.48 8.80
N VAL A 505 -4.78 2.30 7.77
CA VAL A 505 -3.66 3.06 7.19
C VAL A 505 -3.94 4.54 7.33
N VAL A 506 -2.94 5.29 7.81
CA VAL A 506 -2.98 6.75 7.85
C VAL A 506 -2.32 7.26 6.57
N ALA A 507 -3.12 7.70 5.64
CA ALA A 507 -2.69 8.21 4.34
C ALA A 507 -2.50 9.73 4.43
N ASP A 508 -1.28 10.15 4.78
CA ASP A 508 -0.91 11.56 4.96
C ASP A 508 0.14 12.06 3.96
N ASP A 509 0.56 11.18 3.04
CA ASP A 509 1.52 11.47 1.99
C ASP A 509 2.86 12.02 2.50
N GLY A 510 3.33 11.46 3.62
CA GLY A 510 4.58 11.87 4.25
C GLY A 510 4.47 13.19 5.03
N ALA A 511 3.28 13.67 5.35
CA ALA A 511 3.09 14.88 6.16
C ALA A 511 3.60 14.72 7.61
N GLY A 512 3.85 13.49 8.06
CA GLY A 512 4.46 13.20 9.34
C GLY A 512 3.46 12.88 10.45
N SER A 513 2.28 12.37 10.09
CA SER A 513 1.36 11.76 11.07
C SER A 513 1.99 10.54 11.74
N THR A 514 1.56 10.24 12.94
CA THR A 514 2.00 9.05 13.68
C THR A 514 0.86 8.45 14.49
N ILE A 515 0.91 7.14 14.70
CA ILE A 515 0.00 6.48 15.64
C ILE A 515 0.67 6.49 17.02
N ALA A 516 0.10 7.25 17.95
CA ALA A 516 0.72 7.52 19.26
C ALA A 516 0.74 6.30 20.19
N ALA A 517 -0.19 5.35 20.01
CA ALA A 517 -0.23 4.08 20.73
C ALA A 517 -0.84 2.99 19.86
N PHE A 518 -0.40 1.76 20.05
CA PHE A 518 -0.84 0.56 19.30
C PHE A 518 -0.40 0.52 17.84
N ASP A 519 0.55 1.38 17.43
CA ASP A 519 1.18 1.33 16.11
C ASP A 519 1.79 -0.07 15.88
N THR A 520 1.31 -0.77 14.85
CA THR A 520 1.83 -2.09 14.49
C THR A 520 2.86 -2.04 13.39
N LYS A 521 3.02 -0.88 12.74
CA LYS A 521 3.88 -0.70 11.56
C LYS A 521 3.64 -1.75 10.49
N SER A 522 2.38 -2.10 10.32
CA SER A 522 1.94 -3.06 9.30
C SER A 522 2.11 -2.46 7.89
N PRO A 523 2.00 -3.26 6.84
CA PRO A 523 2.16 -2.80 5.45
C PRO A 523 1.29 -1.60 5.10
N THR A 524 1.78 -0.75 4.18
CA THR A 524 1.09 0.47 3.72
C THR A 524 1.10 0.62 2.19
N VAL A 525 1.75 -0.31 1.47
CA VAL A 525 1.56 -0.47 0.01
C VAL A 525 0.17 -1.03 -0.20
N GLN A 526 -0.73 -0.23 -0.76
CA GLN A 526 -2.16 -0.56 -0.90
C GLN A 526 -2.61 -0.51 -2.35
N GLY A 527 -3.60 -1.35 -2.69
CA GLY A 527 -4.20 -1.36 -4.01
C GLY A 527 -3.29 -1.93 -5.10
N HIS A 528 -3.36 -1.35 -6.28
CA HIS A 528 -2.74 -1.87 -7.49
C HIS A 528 -1.20 -1.94 -7.52
N PRO A 529 -0.40 -1.17 -6.75
CA PRO A 529 1.04 -1.43 -6.66
C PRO A 529 1.36 -2.84 -6.14
N SER A 530 0.41 -3.45 -5.41
CA SER A 530 0.51 -4.84 -4.95
C SER A 530 0.18 -5.89 -6.02
N ALA A 531 -0.26 -5.51 -7.23
CA ALA A 531 -0.57 -6.43 -8.32
C ALA A 531 0.61 -7.35 -8.67
N ALA A 532 0.33 -8.57 -9.12
CA ALA A 532 1.36 -9.53 -9.50
C ALA A 532 2.16 -9.06 -10.74
N GLY A 533 1.51 -8.36 -11.66
CA GLY A 533 2.09 -7.81 -12.89
C GLY A 533 2.81 -6.47 -12.72
N ALA A 534 2.67 -5.80 -11.58
CA ALA A 534 3.33 -4.54 -11.28
C ALA A 534 4.71 -4.76 -10.64
N ALA A 535 5.65 -3.86 -10.92
CA ALA A 535 6.80 -3.60 -10.06
C ALA A 535 6.50 -2.36 -9.20
N ALA A 536 6.32 -2.54 -7.90
CA ALA A 536 6.15 -1.43 -6.95
C ALA A 536 7.51 -0.80 -6.65
N VAL A 537 7.62 0.52 -6.76
CA VAL A 537 8.87 1.25 -6.64
C VAL A 537 8.87 2.12 -5.40
N GLY A 538 9.75 1.83 -4.44
CA GLY A 538 10.04 2.67 -3.30
C GLY A 538 10.97 3.84 -3.64
N ALA A 539 11.20 4.77 -2.71
CA ALA A 539 11.95 5.99 -2.94
C ALA A 539 13.21 6.10 -2.07
N ALA A 540 14.30 6.61 -2.66
CA ALA A 540 15.52 6.99 -1.96
C ALA A 540 16.04 8.32 -2.52
N PHE A 541 16.31 9.29 -1.64
CA PHE A 541 16.81 10.60 -2.06
C PHE A 541 18.11 10.46 -2.88
N PHE A 542 18.13 11.04 -4.09
CA PHE A 542 19.26 10.88 -5.02
C PHE A 542 20.62 11.18 -4.38
N ALA A 543 20.68 12.19 -3.50
CA ALA A 543 21.92 12.60 -2.85
C ALA A 543 22.37 11.63 -1.74
N TRP A 544 21.48 10.74 -1.28
CA TRP A 544 21.78 9.71 -0.27
C TRP A 544 21.94 8.33 -0.89
N THR A 545 22.58 8.28 -2.03
CA THR A 545 22.84 7.05 -2.79
C THR A 545 24.35 6.77 -2.88
N PRO A 546 24.76 5.53 -3.18
CA PRO A 546 26.17 5.15 -3.21
C PRO A 546 27.03 5.97 -4.16
N ARG A 547 26.49 6.34 -5.31
CA ARG A 547 27.19 7.16 -6.30
C ARG A 547 27.40 8.61 -5.85
N CYS A 548 26.53 9.06 -4.94
CA CYS A 548 26.59 10.38 -4.31
C CYS A 548 27.28 10.36 -2.92
N GLY A 549 27.92 9.23 -2.56
CA GLY A 549 28.77 9.11 -1.37
C GLY A 549 28.07 8.54 -0.13
N THR A 550 26.83 8.08 -0.21
CA THR A 550 26.10 7.46 0.91
C THR A 550 25.86 5.98 0.62
N SER A 551 26.55 5.07 1.30
CA SER A 551 26.39 3.63 1.12
C SER A 551 26.15 2.94 2.46
N PRO A 552 25.09 2.10 2.57
CA PRO A 552 24.04 1.86 1.57
C PRO A 552 23.20 3.11 1.27
N ALA A 553 22.41 3.09 0.19
CA ALA A 553 21.41 4.11 -0.06
C ALA A 553 20.42 4.18 1.11
N GLN A 554 19.87 5.36 1.39
CA GLN A 554 18.92 5.54 2.48
C GLN A 554 17.50 5.61 1.93
N LEU A 555 16.63 4.75 2.45
CA LEU A 555 15.21 4.75 2.14
C LEU A 555 14.55 6.02 2.66
N GLU A 556 13.64 6.59 1.88
CA GLU A 556 12.81 7.68 2.36
C GLU A 556 11.85 7.21 3.45
N TYR A 557 11.69 8.04 4.48
CA TYR A 557 10.86 7.71 5.65
C TYR A 557 9.37 7.53 5.29
N PHE A 558 8.93 8.20 4.23
CA PHE A 558 7.56 8.12 3.73
C PHE A 558 7.33 6.94 2.78
N SER A 559 8.39 6.31 2.25
CA SER A 559 8.25 5.17 1.33
C SER A 559 7.44 4.05 1.98
N SER A 560 6.33 3.67 1.36
CA SER A 560 5.39 2.69 1.92
C SER A 560 5.99 1.28 2.00
N ALA A 561 5.65 0.57 3.07
CA ALA A 561 6.05 -0.81 3.31
C ALA A 561 5.06 -1.80 2.72
N GLY A 562 5.54 -2.86 2.09
CA GLY A 562 4.72 -3.95 1.57
C GLY A 562 4.52 -5.08 2.56
N GLY A 563 3.91 -6.18 2.09
CA GLY A 563 3.73 -7.39 2.86
C GLY A 563 2.28 -7.74 3.21
N ASP A 564 1.30 -6.99 2.70
CA ASP A 564 -0.10 -7.39 2.85
C ASP A 564 -0.38 -8.68 2.07
N PRO A 565 -1.03 -9.67 2.71
CA PRO A 565 -1.39 -10.90 2.02
C PRO A 565 -2.62 -10.69 1.14
N ILE A 566 -2.60 -11.21 -0.08
CA ILE A 566 -3.83 -11.36 -0.86
C ILE A 566 -4.60 -12.56 -0.29
N LEU A 567 -5.81 -12.30 0.17
CA LEU A 567 -6.70 -13.26 0.83
C LEU A 567 -7.81 -13.77 -0.08
N PHE A 568 -8.13 -13.05 -1.14
CA PHE A 568 -9.23 -13.35 -2.08
C PHE A 568 -8.72 -13.37 -3.52
N ASP A 569 -9.33 -14.23 -4.34
CA ASP A 569 -9.14 -14.17 -5.78
C ASP A 569 -9.94 -12.98 -6.39
N ALA A 570 -9.73 -12.71 -7.68
CA ALA A 570 -10.41 -11.64 -8.41
C ALA A 570 -11.95 -11.82 -8.49
N SER A 571 -12.50 -12.96 -8.07
CA SER A 571 -13.94 -13.21 -7.98
C SER A 571 -14.49 -13.07 -6.57
N GLY A 572 -13.65 -12.71 -5.58
CA GLY A 572 -14.01 -12.57 -4.18
C GLY A 572 -14.09 -13.90 -3.41
N ASN A 573 -13.58 -15.01 -3.95
CA ASN A 573 -13.47 -16.25 -3.21
C ASN A 573 -12.23 -16.23 -2.32
N ARG A 574 -12.38 -16.61 -1.05
CA ARG A 574 -11.24 -16.70 -0.14
C ARG A 574 -10.26 -17.79 -0.59
N LEU A 575 -8.98 -17.45 -0.71
CA LEU A 575 -7.92 -18.36 -1.06
C LEU A 575 -7.71 -19.42 0.03
N ALA A 576 -7.32 -20.63 -0.36
CA ALA A 576 -7.00 -21.71 0.57
C ALA A 576 -5.79 -21.39 1.48
N SER A 577 -4.85 -20.60 0.96
CA SER A 577 -3.75 -19.99 1.72
C SER A 577 -3.50 -18.57 1.19
N PRO A 578 -3.15 -17.64 2.07
CA PRO A 578 -2.79 -16.28 1.69
C PRO A 578 -1.62 -16.27 0.71
N GLN A 579 -1.67 -15.38 -0.29
CA GLN A 579 -0.54 -15.14 -1.19
C GLN A 579 0.27 -13.96 -0.68
N GLN A 580 1.54 -14.19 -0.36
CA GLN A 580 2.48 -13.13 -0.02
C GLN A 580 3.18 -12.65 -1.31
N ARG A 581 3.17 -11.33 -1.53
CA ARG A 581 3.90 -10.69 -2.62
C ARG A 581 5.02 -9.83 -2.04
N GLN A 582 6.23 -9.98 -2.59
CA GLN A 582 7.34 -9.14 -2.20
C GLN A 582 7.13 -7.75 -2.82
N LYS A 583 6.73 -6.79 -1.97
CA LYS A 583 6.56 -5.38 -2.33
C LYS A 583 7.21 -4.51 -1.24
N PRO A 584 7.75 -3.33 -1.59
CA PRO A 584 8.08 -2.93 -2.97
C PRO A 584 9.03 -3.94 -3.62
N ASP A 585 9.16 -3.88 -4.94
CA ASP A 585 10.10 -4.74 -5.67
C ASP A 585 11.54 -4.25 -5.51
N PHE A 586 11.72 -2.94 -5.61
CA PHE A 586 13.01 -2.25 -5.47
C PHE A 586 12.79 -0.76 -5.22
N VAL A 587 13.88 -0.02 -5.06
CA VAL A 587 13.90 1.41 -4.75
C VAL A 587 14.54 2.17 -5.91
N GLY A 588 13.91 3.25 -6.35
CA GLY A 588 14.44 4.21 -7.31
C GLY A 588 14.86 5.53 -6.67
N PRO A 589 15.60 6.39 -7.40
CA PRO A 589 15.96 7.72 -6.91
C PRO A 589 14.79 8.68 -6.94
N ASP A 590 14.68 9.53 -5.91
CA ASP A 590 13.73 10.63 -5.83
C ASP A 590 14.40 11.94 -5.41
N GLY A 591 13.62 12.99 -5.15
CA GLY A 591 14.12 14.29 -4.75
C GLY A 591 14.88 15.06 -5.83
N VAL A 592 14.71 14.66 -7.07
CA VAL A 592 15.41 15.16 -8.26
C VAL A 592 14.85 16.48 -8.78
N ASN A 593 15.55 17.19 -9.66
CA ASN A 593 15.11 18.45 -10.25
C ASN A 593 14.22 18.31 -11.52
N THR A 594 13.11 19.08 -11.74
CA THR A 594 12.34 19.32 -13.00
C THR A 594 12.00 20.78 -13.16
N SER A 595 11.31 21.21 -14.26
CA SER A 595 11.18 22.64 -14.58
C SER A 595 10.21 23.42 -13.71
N PHE A 596 9.16 22.80 -13.17
CA PHE A 596 8.05 23.59 -12.60
C PHE A 596 7.46 23.04 -11.31
N PHE A 597 7.58 21.75 -11.06
CA PHE A 597 6.79 21.06 -10.06
C PHE A 597 7.48 21.10 -8.67
N GLY A 598 6.91 21.75 -7.63
CA GLY A 598 7.31 21.87 -6.22
C GLY A 598 8.05 23.09 -5.75
N PHE A 599 9.07 22.92 -4.99
CA PHE A 599 9.85 24.04 -4.49
C PHE A 599 11.35 23.71 -4.39
N PRO A 600 12.21 24.71 -4.57
CA PRO A 600 13.64 24.50 -4.50
C PRO A 600 14.10 24.23 -3.06
N ILE A 601 14.95 23.23 -2.87
CA ILE A 601 15.64 23.00 -1.60
C ILE A 601 16.81 23.98 -1.54
N ALA A 602 16.93 24.74 -0.45
CA ALA A 602 18.01 25.69 -0.26
C ALA A 602 19.39 24.98 -0.31
N GLY A 603 20.22 25.36 -1.27
CA GLY A 603 21.45 24.66 -1.63
C GLY A 603 22.50 24.49 -0.53
N SER A 604 22.45 25.27 0.56
CA SER A 604 23.43 25.18 1.66
C SER A 604 23.26 23.93 2.54
N THR A 605 22.13 23.24 2.47
CA THR A 605 21.87 22.06 3.33
C THR A 605 22.39 20.76 2.74
N PHE A 606 22.64 20.69 1.43
CA PHE A 606 22.97 19.46 0.70
C PHE A 606 24.34 19.44 0.01
N THR A 607 24.96 20.62 -0.19
CA THR A 607 26.24 20.76 -0.90
C THR A 607 27.44 20.15 -0.16
N ASP A 608 27.32 19.86 1.12
CA ASP A 608 28.46 19.39 1.92
C ASP A 608 28.66 17.86 1.89
N LYS A 609 27.71 17.08 1.36
CA LYS A 609 27.79 15.61 1.39
C LYS A 609 28.29 14.99 0.08
N SER A 610 28.20 15.65 -1.05
CA SER A 610 28.73 15.08 -2.29
C SER A 610 29.84 15.95 -2.87
N ALA A 611 31.07 15.41 -2.83
CA ALA A 611 32.18 15.92 -3.66
C ALA A 611 31.94 15.69 -5.16
N VAL A 612 30.76 15.16 -5.55
CA VAL A 612 30.40 14.78 -6.90
C VAL A 612 29.46 15.85 -7.45
N ALA A 613 29.93 16.60 -8.45
CA ALA A 613 29.19 17.73 -9.03
C ALA A 613 27.79 17.34 -9.57
N GLN A 614 27.63 16.12 -10.10
CA GLN A 614 26.37 15.61 -10.61
C GLN A 614 25.33 15.29 -9.54
N CYS A 615 25.74 15.24 -8.28
CA CYS A 615 24.86 15.08 -7.12
C CYS A 615 24.57 16.43 -6.42
N ALA A 616 25.02 17.53 -7.00
CA ALA A 616 24.68 18.86 -6.49
C ALA A 616 23.22 19.18 -6.83
N ASN A 617 22.47 19.64 -5.84
CA ASN A 617 21.13 20.18 -6.10
C ASN A 617 21.25 21.58 -6.71
N ASP A 618 20.55 21.83 -7.81
CA ASP A 618 20.40 23.18 -8.33
C ASP A 618 19.17 23.84 -7.67
N ALA A 619 19.44 24.72 -6.71
CA ALA A 619 18.39 25.41 -5.95
C ALA A 619 17.58 26.42 -6.79
N THR A 620 17.89 26.61 -8.06
CA THR A 620 17.10 27.42 -9.00
C THR A 620 15.93 26.63 -9.58
N TYR A 621 15.97 25.31 -9.45
CA TYR A 621 14.93 24.40 -9.87
C TYR A 621 14.19 23.78 -8.68
N ASN A 622 13.03 23.24 -8.94
CA ASN A 622 12.23 22.57 -7.95
C ASN A 622 12.67 21.09 -7.78
N ASN A 623 12.43 20.48 -6.65
CA ASN A 623 12.81 19.09 -6.39
C ASN A 623 11.58 18.16 -6.32
N PHE A 624 11.63 17.03 -7.03
CA PHE A 624 10.61 15.98 -7.09
C PHE A 624 10.86 14.88 -6.05
N PHE A 625 10.19 14.90 -4.93
CA PHE A 625 10.18 13.83 -3.95
C PHE A 625 8.99 12.90 -4.16
N GLY A 626 9.09 11.70 -3.59
CA GLY A 626 8.01 10.74 -3.61
C GLY A 626 8.35 9.48 -4.41
N THR A 627 7.62 8.42 -4.11
CA THR A 627 7.66 7.19 -4.92
C THR A 627 7.21 7.45 -6.36
N SER A 628 6.47 8.53 -6.59
CA SER A 628 6.10 9.07 -7.90
C SER A 628 7.29 9.49 -8.76
N ALA A 629 8.34 10.07 -8.16
CA ALA A 629 9.58 10.40 -8.87
C ALA A 629 10.44 9.17 -9.12
N ALA A 630 10.47 8.24 -8.17
CA ALA A 630 11.25 7.00 -8.26
C ALA A 630 10.76 6.08 -9.39
N THR A 631 9.45 6.04 -9.60
CA THR A 631 8.79 5.15 -10.56
C THR A 631 9.17 5.42 -12.02
N PRO A 632 9.12 6.65 -12.55
CA PRO A 632 9.54 6.93 -13.91
C PRO A 632 11.04 6.69 -14.15
N HIS A 633 11.88 6.78 -13.13
CA HIS A 633 13.29 6.41 -13.24
C HIS A 633 13.46 4.92 -13.56
N ALA A 634 12.77 4.05 -12.82
CA ALA A 634 12.81 2.61 -13.07
C ALA A 634 12.20 2.24 -14.44
N ALA A 635 11.08 2.86 -14.80
CA ALA A 635 10.44 2.68 -16.09
C ALA A 635 11.34 3.10 -17.27
N ALA A 636 12.08 4.18 -17.12
CA ALA A 636 13.01 4.65 -18.15
C ALA A 636 14.20 3.69 -18.32
N VAL A 637 14.71 3.07 -17.25
CA VAL A 637 15.72 2.00 -17.35
C VAL A 637 15.15 0.82 -18.15
N ALA A 638 13.89 0.42 -17.88
CA ALA A 638 13.22 -0.62 -18.66
C ALA A 638 13.09 -0.26 -20.15
N ALA A 639 12.85 1.03 -20.46
CA ALA A 639 12.84 1.50 -21.84
C ALA A 639 14.21 1.36 -22.53
N LEU A 640 15.31 1.66 -21.85
CA LEU A 640 16.65 1.42 -22.35
C LEU A 640 16.90 -0.09 -22.60
N MET A 641 16.44 -0.96 -21.67
CA MET A 641 16.57 -2.41 -21.83
C MET A 641 15.78 -2.91 -23.04
N ARG A 642 14.56 -2.41 -23.25
CA ARG A 642 13.72 -2.80 -24.39
C ARG A 642 14.20 -2.27 -25.73
N GLN A 643 14.85 -1.11 -25.78
CA GLN A 643 15.52 -0.70 -27.01
C GLN A 643 16.55 -1.74 -27.44
N LYS A 644 17.27 -2.32 -26.49
CA LYS A 644 18.28 -3.34 -26.78
C LYS A 644 17.68 -4.70 -27.14
N VAL A 645 16.64 -5.10 -26.41
CA VAL A 645 15.93 -6.38 -26.59
C VAL A 645 14.42 -6.10 -26.60
N PRO A 646 13.81 -5.79 -27.77
CA PRO A 646 12.40 -5.38 -27.86
C PRO A 646 11.41 -6.41 -27.32
N ALA A 647 11.73 -7.69 -27.37
CA ALA A 647 10.89 -8.79 -26.89
C ALA A 647 11.14 -9.14 -25.41
N LEU A 648 11.91 -8.32 -24.67
CA LEU A 648 12.19 -8.59 -23.27
C LEU A 648 10.90 -8.57 -22.44
N THR A 649 10.63 -9.67 -21.74
CA THR A 649 9.40 -9.81 -20.96
C THR A 649 9.46 -8.97 -19.68
N PRO A 650 8.30 -8.54 -19.11
CA PRO A 650 8.25 -7.86 -17.82
C PRO A 650 9.02 -8.61 -16.74
N ALA A 651 8.81 -9.92 -16.62
CA ALA A 651 9.48 -10.75 -15.62
C ALA A 651 11.01 -10.71 -15.72
N LEU A 652 11.59 -10.66 -16.93
CA LEU A 652 13.03 -10.55 -17.11
C LEU A 652 13.56 -9.14 -16.82
N ILE A 653 12.75 -8.10 -17.09
CA ILE A 653 13.08 -6.72 -16.69
C ILE A 653 13.13 -6.62 -15.16
N TYR A 654 12.08 -7.08 -14.48
CA TYR A 654 12.02 -7.06 -13.02
C TYR A 654 13.13 -7.90 -12.40
N PHE A 655 13.37 -9.10 -12.93
CA PHE A 655 14.48 -9.96 -12.53
C PHE A 655 15.84 -9.26 -12.61
N ALA A 656 16.09 -8.52 -13.69
CA ALA A 656 17.35 -7.80 -13.86
C ALA A 656 17.50 -6.68 -12.81
N LEU A 657 16.45 -5.85 -12.65
CA LEU A 657 16.46 -4.75 -11.68
C LEU A 657 16.59 -5.26 -10.24
N GLN A 658 15.84 -6.31 -9.88
CA GLN A 658 15.89 -6.94 -8.56
C GLN A 658 17.23 -7.59 -8.26
N SER A 659 17.77 -8.39 -9.21
CA SER A 659 19.02 -9.16 -9.01
C SER A 659 20.25 -8.30 -8.91
N THR A 660 20.21 -7.07 -9.43
CA THR A 660 21.35 -6.15 -9.47
C THR A 660 21.18 -4.93 -8.57
N ALA A 661 20.07 -4.82 -7.90
CA ALA A 661 19.82 -3.77 -6.91
C ALA A 661 20.87 -3.84 -5.78
N LEU A 662 21.30 -2.68 -5.31
CA LEU A 662 22.18 -2.61 -4.16
C LEU A 662 21.39 -2.78 -2.87
N PRO A 663 21.74 -3.75 -2.01
CA PRO A 663 21.04 -3.99 -0.77
C PRO A 663 20.93 -2.74 0.10
N MET A 664 19.74 -2.52 0.65
CA MET A 664 19.43 -1.44 1.60
C MET A 664 18.91 -2.06 2.91
N PRO A 665 19.80 -2.51 3.82
CA PRO A 665 19.38 -3.22 5.03
C PRO A 665 18.70 -2.25 6.02
N VAL A 666 17.42 -1.96 5.81
CA VAL A 666 16.61 -1.08 6.66
C VAL A 666 16.34 -1.76 8.00
N GLY A 667 16.67 -1.07 9.10
CA GLY A 667 16.49 -1.63 10.44
C GLY A 667 17.35 -2.87 10.74
N GLY A 668 18.36 -3.18 9.89
CA GLY A 668 19.23 -4.34 10.02
C GLY A 668 18.65 -5.64 9.44
N ASN A 669 17.50 -5.58 8.75
CA ASN A 669 16.93 -6.71 8.04
C ASN A 669 17.73 -7.02 6.76
N PRO A 670 17.90 -8.31 6.41
CA PRO A 670 18.51 -8.68 5.14
C PRO A 670 17.55 -8.37 3.98
N THR A 671 18.06 -7.89 2.85
CA THR A 671 17.30 -7.75 1.60
C THR A 671 17.18 -9.11 0.87
N PRO A 672 16.06 -9.40 0.17
CA PRO A 672 14.88 -8.55 0.04
C PRO A 672 14.05 -8.49 1.33
N ASP A 673 13.48 -7.32 1.61
CA ASP A 673 12.57 -7.07 2.71
C ASP A 673 11.32 -6.28 2.25
N TYR A 674 10.34 -6.10 3.12
CA TYR A 674 9.11 -5.39 2.78
C TYR A 674 9.21 -3.86 2.88
N LEU A 675 10.38 -3.29 3.16
CA LEU A 675 10.61 -1.84 3.22
C LEU A 675 11.30 -1.35 1.94
N SER A 676 12.37 -2.02 1.54
CA SER A 676 13.22 -1.62 0.41
C SER A 676 13.21 -2.61 -0.76
N GLY A 677 12.44 -3.69 -0.66
CA GLY A 677 12.47 -4.75 -1.66
C GLY A 677 13.86 -5.35 -1.82
N HIS A 678 14.32 -5.46 -3.05
CA HIS A 678 15.66 -5.91 -3.37
C HIS A 678 16.75 -4.84 -3.18
N GLY A 679 16.36 -3.58 -2.91
CA GLY A 679 17.26 -2.45 -2.71
C GLY A 679 17.25 -1.43 -3.84
N PHE A 680 18.28 -0.59 -3.89
CA PHE A 680 18.40 0.53 -4.83
C PHE A 680 18.87 0.09 -6.22
N ILE A 681 18.09 0.41 -7.26
CA ILE A 681 18.36 -0.04 -8.65
C ILE A 681 19.68 0.49 -9.19
N GLN A 682 20.35 -0.35 -10.01
CA GLN A 682 21.61 -0.05 -10.71
C GLN A 682 21.44 -0.35 -12.20
N ALA A 683 21.23 0.69 -12.99
CA ALA A 683 20.92 0.52 -14.41
C ALA A 683 22.05 -0.20 -15.18
N ASP A 684 23.29 0.16 -14.98
CA ASP A 684 24.42 -0.45 -15.68
C ASP A 684 24.63 -1.92 -15.31
N ALA A 685 24.39 -2.28 -14.05
CA ALA A 685 24.48 -3.67 -13.61
C ALA A 685 23.38 -4.54 -14.22
N ALA A 686 22.18 -3.99 -14.46
CA ALA A 686 21.09 -4.69 -15.13
C ALA A 686 21.38 -5.05 -16.61
N PHE A 687 22.39 -4.43 -17.21
CA PHE A 687 22.87 -4.76 -18.57
C PHE A 687 24.01 -5.78 -18.58
N ALA A 688 24.59 -6.14 -17.45
CA ALA A 688 25.59 -7.20 -17.33
C ALA A 688 24.93 -8.59 -17.42
N PRO A 689 25.71 -9.68 -17.66
CA PRO A 689 25.18 -11.03 -17.50
C PRO A 689 24.72 -11.28 -16.06
N ILE A 690 23.52 -11.85 -15.91
CA ILE A 690 22.85 -12.12 -14.62
C ILE A 690 22.40 -13.59 -14.61
N VAL A 691 22.58 -14.27 -13.49
CA VAL A 691 22.01 -15.59 -13.19
C VAL A 691 21.39 -15.52 -11.82
N GLY A 692 20.18 -15.99 -11.66
CA GLY A 692 19.49 -16.05 -10.39
C GLY A 692 18.75 -17.38 -10.19
N LEU A 693 18.40 -17.68 -8.96
CA LEU A 693 17.66 -18.87 -8.53
C LEU A 693 16.54 -18.47 -7.58
N SER A 694 15.34 -18.88 -7.89
CA SER A 694 14.18 -18.62 -7.04
C SER A 694 13.36 -19.90 -6.83
N PRO A 695 13.27 -20.35 -5.57
CA PRO A 695 14.02 -19.93 -4.39
C PRO A 695 15.50 -20.35 -4.46
N SER A 696 16.41 -19.63 -3.79
CA SER A 696 17.84 -19.96 -3.72
C SER A 696 18.18 -21.06 -2.69
N THR A 697 17.20 -21.40 -1.85
CA THR A 697 17.28 -22.51 -0.90
C THR A 697 16.02 -23.34 -1.01
N ILE A 698 16.18 -24.66 -1.15
CA ILE A 698 15.10 -25.63 -1.25
C ILE A 698 15.39 -26.83 -0.35
N TYR A 699 14.35 -27.60 -0.05
CA TYR A 699 14.54 -28.93 0.50
C TYR A 699 14.74 -29.97 -0.60
N LEU A 700 15.38 -31.09 -0.24
CA LEU A 700 15.59 -32.19 -1.17
C LEU A 700 14.24 -32.72 -1.68
N GLY A 701 14.08 -32.77 -3.00
CA GLY A 701 12.83 -33.14 -3.68
C GLY A 701 12.04 -31.95 -4.22
N GLU A 702 12.33 -30.75 -3.77
CA GLU A 702 11.75 -29.51 -4.31
C GLU A 702 12.53 -29.02 -5.54
N SER A 703 12.00 -28.03 -6.20
CA SER A 703 12.58 -27.43 -7.41
C SER A 703 12.82 -25.95 -7.23
N SER A 704 13.85 -25.45 -7.88
CA SER A 704 14.14 -24.02 -8.02
C SER A 704 14.15 -23.62 -9.50
N THR A 705 13.69 -22.43 -9.81
CA THR A 705 13.79 -21.87 -11.16
C THR A 705 15.09 -21.08 -11.30
N LEU A 706 15.95 -21.54 -12.18
CA LEU A 706 17.15 -20.85 -12.64
C LEU A 706 16.75 -19.90 -13.76
N THR A 707 17.00 -18.62 -13.62
CA THR A 707 16.72 -17.58 -14.61
C THR A 707 18.03 -16.88 -14.98
N TRP A 708 18.19 -16.52 -16.26
CA TRP A 708 19.36 -15.80 -16.73
C TRP A 708 18.98 -14.72 -17.73
N LEU A 709 19.86 -13.71 -17.84
CA LEU A 709 19.75 -12.61 -18.79
C LEU A 709 21.16 -12.06 -19.07
N ALA A 710 21.42 -11.64 -20.31
CA ALA A 710 22.71 -11.04 -20.70
C ALA A 710 22.54 -10.07 -21.88
N ILE A 711 21.73 -9.03 -21.68
CA ILE A 711 21.21 -8.09 -22.70
C ILE A 711 22.26 -7.59 -23.71
N ASN A 712 23.51 -7.48 -23.32
CA ASN A 712 24.59 -6.96 -24.17
C ASN A 712 25.56 -8.03 -24.69
N SER A 713 25.15 -9.28 -24.67
CA SER A 713 26.01 -10.39 -25.13
C SER A 713 25.56 -10.93 -26.48
N THR A 714 26.46 -11.53 -27.21
CA THR A 714 26.21 -12.18 -28.51
C THR A 714 25.98 -13.69 -28.37
N SER A 715 26.53 -14.29 -27.32
CA SER A 715 26.35 -15.70 -27.00
C SER A 715 26.62 -15.96 -25.52
N CYS A 716 25.92 -16.94 -24.94
CA CYS A 716 26.12 -17.39 -23.57
C CYS A 716 26.19 -18.91 -23.51
N THR A 717 27.08 -19.43 -22.67
CA THR A 717 27.27 -20.87 -22.46
C THR A 717 27.30 -21.19 -20.97
N PRO A 718 26.69 -22.30 -20.51
CA PRO A 718 26.86 -22.76 -19.15
C PRO A 718 28.26 -23.32 -18.97
N THR A 719 28.93 -22.96 -17.88
CA THR A 719 30.30 -23.40 -17.57
C THR A 719 30.41 -24.26 -16.34
N THR A 720 29.48 -24.15 -15.40
CA THR A 720 29.35 -25.03 -14.23
C THR A 720 27.87 -25.28 -13.90
N GLY A 721 27.61 -26.38 -13.18
CA GLY A 721 26.28 -26.79 -12.79
C GLY A 721 25.64 -27.83 -13.73
N ASN A 722 24.51 -28.39 -13.31
CA ASN A 722 23.78 -29.42 -14.09
C ASN A 722 22.80 -28.76 -15.10
N TRP A 723 23.23 -27.77 -15.83
CA TRP A 723 22.47 -27.16 -16.92
C TRP A 723 23.27 -27.20 -18.21
N SER A 724 22.62 -27.25 -19.35
CA SER A 724 23.27 -27.45 -20.64
C SER A 724 22.48 -26.75 -21.75
N GLY A 725 23.13 -26.60 -22.89
CA GLY A 725 22.57 -25.96 -24.08
C GLY A 725 23.15 -24.60 -24.35
N ASN A 726 22.84 -24.03 -25.53
CA ASN A 726 23.12 -22.63 -25.83
C ASN A 726 22.08 -21.77 -25.10
N LEU A 727 22.55 -20.89 -24.22
CA LEU A 727 21.71 -19.96 -23.49
C LEU A 727 21.44 -18.73 -24.37
N SER A 728 20.16 -18.38 -24.57
CA SER A 728 19.85 -17.11 -25.25
C SER A 728 20.36 -15.93 -24.41
N PRO A 729 21.13 -15.00 -24.96
CA PRO A 729 21.49 -13.76 -24.28
C PRO A 729 20.26 -12.91 -23.89
N ASP A 730 19.17 -13.01 -24.64
CA ASP A 730 17.91 -12.30 -24.40
C ASP A 730 17.14 -12.85 -23.19
N GLY A 731 17.73 -13.82 -22.50
CA GLY A 731 17.21 -14.41 -21.29
C GLY A 731 16.51 -15.73 -21.46
N GLY A 732 16.20 -16.35 -20.36
CA GLY A 732 15.49 -17.62 -20.27
C GLY A 732 15.43 -18.16 -18.85
N SER A 733 14.73 -19.29 -18.69
CA SER A 733 14.65 -19.97 -17.42
C SER A 733 14.67 -21.49 -17.58
N GLN A 734 15.13 -22.20 -16.55
CA GLN A 734 15.16 -23.67 -16.47
C GLN A 734 14.89 -24.12 -15.04
N VAL A 735 14.02 -25.11 -14.88
CA VAL A 735 13.75 -25.69 -13.56
C VAL A 735 14.92 -26.62 -13.18
N GLN A 736 15.42 -26.49 -11.97
CA GLN A 736 16.46 -27.30 -11.37
C GLN A 736 15.88 -28.11 -10.22
N THR A 737 16.08 -29.44 -10.23
CA THR A 737 15.65 -30.38 -9.19
C THR A 737 16.81 -31.30 -8.81
N PRO A 738 17.74 -30.82 -7.98
CA PRO A 738 18.90 -31.61 -7.58
C PRO A 738 18.50 -32.87 -6.80
N ALA A 739 19.20 -33.96 -7.05
CA ALA A 739 18.89 -35.27 -6.44
C ALA A 739 19.58 -35.51 -5.10
N ALA A 740 20.38 -34.59 -4.60
CA ALA A 740 21.09 -34.71 -3.32
C ALA A 740 21.17 -33.34 -2.60
N THR A 741 21.34 -33.41 -1.28
CA THR A 741 21.62 -32.23 -0.45
C THR A 741 23.00 -31.64 -0.79
N GLY A 742 23.17 -30.35 -0.61
CA GLY A 742 24.43 -29.67 -0.87
C GLY A 742 24.25 -28.31 -1.56
N THR A 743 25.34 -27.68 -1.91
CA THR A 743 25.34 -26.40 -2.64
C THR A 743 25.72 -26.64 -4.11
N TYR A 744 24.89 -26.16 -5.02
CA TYR A 744 25.08 -26.26 -6.46
C TYR A 744 25.31 -24.87 -7.01
N THR A 745 26.45 -24.68 -7.69
CA THR A 745 26.77 -23.41 -8.35
C THR A 745 26.47 -23.51 -9.85
N TYR A 746 25.67 -22.60 -10.35
CA TYR A 746 25.34 -22.46 -11.78
C TYR A 746 26.04 -21.23 -12.31
N THR A 747 26.93 -21.41 -13.27
CA THR A 747 27.70 -20.34 -13.88
C THR A 747 27.46 -20.34 -15.38
N MET A 748 27.21 -19.16 -15.96
CA MET A 748 27.29 -18.94 -17.39
C MET A 748 28.43 -17.97 -17.73
N THR A 749 29.01 -18.17 -18.89
CA THR A 749 29.93 -17.21 -19.48
C THR A 749 29.32 -16.68 -20.77
N CYS A 750 29.23 -15.38 -20.88
CA CYS A 750 28.70 -14.67 -22.03
C CYS A 750 29.78 -13.86 -22.73
N THR A 751 29.72 -13.84 -24.05
CA THR A 751 30.66 -13.08 -24.89
C THR A 751 29.99 -11.86 -25.48
N SER A 752 30.62 -10.72 -25.39
CA SER A 752 30.23 -9.45 -25.98
C SER A 752 31.35 -8.82 -26.78
N ALA A 753 31.10 -7.71 -27.44
CA ALA A 753 32.15 -6.92 -28.11
C ALA A 753 33.23 -6.41 -27.13
N ALA A 754 32.88 -6.24 -25.84
CA ALA A 754 33.82 -5.83 -24.80
C ALA A 754 34.61 -6.98 -24.17
N GLY A 755 34.37 -8.23 -24.61
CA GLY A 755 35.02 -9.43 -24.08
C GLY A 755 34.02 -10.39 -23.42
N SER A 756 34.57 -11.37 -22.68
CA SER A 756 33.76 -12.37 -21.98
C SER A 756 33.53 -11.99 -20.53
N GLN A 757 32.30 -12.14 -20.07
CA GLN A 757 31.87 -11.95 -18.67
C GLN A 757 31.14 -13.19 -18.17
N SER A 758 31.26 -13.47 -16.87
CA SER A 758 30.60 -14.62 -16.24
C SER A 758 29.69 -14.15 -15.11
N ALA A 759 28.56 -14.84 -14.97
CA ALA A 759 27.63 -14.68 -13.84
C ALA A 759 27.36 -16.04 -13.20
N SER A 760 27.10 -16.05 -11.89
CA SER A 760 26.87 -17.29 -11.13
C SER A 760 25.80 -17.09 -10.09
N ALA A 761 25.03 -18.18 -9.84
CA ALA A 761 24.13 -18.27 -8.71
C ALA A 761 24.31 -19.60 -7.96
N MET A 762 24.00 -19.61 -6.66
CA MET A 762 24.12 -20.81 -5.80
C MET A 762 22.75 -21.25 -5.32
N LEU A 763 22.45 -22.53 -5.50
CA LEU A 763 21.28 -23.22 -4.94
C LEU A 763 21.73 -24.06 -3.75
N THR A 764 21.15 -23.83 -2.59
CA THR A 764 21.33 -24.65 -1.40
C THR A 764 20.22 -25.64 -1.28
N VAL A 765 20.53 -26.95 -1.29
CA VAL A 765 19.56 -28.03 -1.09
C VAL A 765 19.75 -28.60 0.30
N GLN A 766 18.76 -28.42 1.14
CA GLN A 766 18.76 -28.87 2.53
C GLN A 766 18.06 -30.22 2.68
N ALA A 767 18.44 -30.98 3.72
CA ALA A 767 17.66 -32.14 4.10
C ALA A 767 16.31 -31.71 4.72
N VAL A 768 15.25 -32.42 4.37
CA VAL A 768 13.94 -32.16 4.99
C VAL A 768 14.02 -32.51 6.49
N PRO A 769 13.66 -31.56 7.38
CA PRO A 769 13.67 -31.85 8.82
C PRO A 769 12.69 -32.96 9.17
N PRO A 770 13.01 -33.85 10.14
CA PRO A 770 12.10 -34.92 10.55
C PRO A 770 10.78 -34.38 11.08
N LEU A 771 9.66 -34.85 10.54
CA LEU A 771 8.32 -34.49 11.00
C LEU A 771 8.04 -35.01 12.40
N SER A 772 7.48 -34.20 13.29
CA SER A 772 7.15 -34.56 14.66
C SER A 772 5.91 -33.84 15.16
N ILE A 773 5.01 -34.50 15.86
CA ILE A 773 3.89 -33.89 16.60
C ILE A 773 4.44 -33.34 17.92
N THR A 774 4.25 -32.07 18.18
CA THR A 774 4.71 -31.37 19.39
C THR A 774 3.64 -31.27 20.48
N SER A 775 2.37 -31.47 20.13
CA SER A 775 1.29 -31.54 21.12
C SER A 775 1.50 -32.76 22.04
N SER A 776 1.61 -32.52 23.34
CA SER A 776 1.84 -33.55 24.37
C SER A 776 0.59 -33.94 25.16
N SER A 777 -0.46 -33.14 25.13
CA SER A 777 -1.74 -33.36 25.81
C SER A 777 -2.87 -32.56 25.13
N LEU A 778 -4.10 -32.96 25.41
CA LEU A 778 -5.31 -32.19 25.07
C LEU A 778 -5.93 -31.62 26.34
N PRO A 779 -6.45 -30.38 26.31
CA PRO A 779 -7.23 -29.84 27.43
C PRO A 779 -8.47 -30.69 27.72
N ASN A 780 -8.88 -30.77 28.98
CA ASN A 780 -10.15 -31.39 29.31
C ASN A 780 -11.33 -30.53 28.90
N GLY A 781 -12.42 -31.19 28.43
CA GLY A 781 -13.66 -30.56 28.08
C GLY A 781 -14.79 -30.86 29.04
N GLN A 782 -15.97 -30.26 28.80
CA GLN A 782 -17.21 -30.52 29.54
C GLN A 782 -18.40 -30.56 28.58
N ILE A 783 -19.37 -31.44 28.82
CA ILE A 783 -20.60 -31.52 28.03
C ILE A 783 -21.29 -30.18 28.02
N GLY A 784 -21.70 -29.69 26.82
CA GLY A 784 -22.45 -28.46 26.64
C GLY A 784 -21.60 -27.19 26.66
N THR A 785 -20.26 -27.32 26.88
CA THR A 785 -19.34 -26.18 26.84
C THR A 785 -18.54 -26.23 25.53
N ALA A 786 -18.41 -25.09 24.85
CA ALA A 786 -17.61 -25.00 23.64
C ALA A 786 -16.14 -25.40 23.89
N TYR A 787 -15.62 -26.30 23.08
CA TYR A 787 -14.26 -26.80 23.14
C TYR A 787 -13.47 -26.34 21.93
N SER A 788 -12.25 -25.87 22.14
CA SER A 788 -11.31 -25.49 21.07
C SER A 788 -9.88 -25.76 21.50
N THR A 789 -9.14 -26.46 20.67
CA THR A 789 -7.69 -26.68 20.82
C THR A 789 -7.09 -26.98 19.45
N THR A 790 -5.79 -26.77 19.27
CA THR A 790 -5.12 -27.00 17.97
C THR A 790 -3.92 -27.93 18.20
N LEU A 791 -3.81 -28.96 17.38
CA LEU A 791 -2.64 -29.83 17.32
C LEU A 791 -1.48 -29.09 16.67
N ALA A 792 -0.27 -29.27 17.19
CA ALA A 792 0.94 -28.66 16.69
C ALA A 792 1.95 -29.73 16.24
N ALA A 793 2.65 -29.41 15.13
CA ALA A 793 3.75 -30.24 14.61
C ALA A 793 4.95 -29.35 14.26
N THR A 794 6.12 -29.96 14.11
CA THR A 794 7.35 -29.32 13.66
C THR A 794 8.10 -30.25 12.71
N GLY A 795 8.96 -29.68 11.84
CA GLY A 795 9.68 -30.44 10.81
C GLY A 795 8.78 -30.83 9.63
N GLY A 796 9.29 -31.64 8.70
CA GLY A 796 8.60 -31.88 7.43
C GLY A 796 8.45 -30.58 6.59
N ILE A 797 7.64 -30.65 5.54
CA ILE A 797 7.30 -29.52 4.65
C ILE A 797 5.81 -29.16 4.83
N ALA A 798 5.51 -27.92 5.22
CA ALA A 798 4.13 -27.43 5.30
C ALA A 798 3.53 -27.26 3.88
N PRO A 799 2.18 -27.29 3.71
CA PRO A 799 1.16 -27.43 4.76
C PRO A 799 1.03 -28.86 5.30
N TYR A 800 0.61 -28.98 6.57
CA TYR A 800 0.34 -30.27 7.17
C TYR A 800 -1.11 -30.70 6.94
N SER A 801 -1.31 -32.04 6.89
CA SER A 801 -2.63 -32.66 6.96
C SER A 801 -2.78 -33.53 8.21
N TRP A 802 -3.93 -33.40 8.90
CA TRP A 802 -4.21 -34.02 10.15
C TRP A 802 -5.35 -35.03 10.03
N SER A 803 -5.23 -36.17 10.70
CA SER A 803 -6.28 -37.18 10.78
C SER A 803 -6.28 -37.91 12.11
N VAL A 804 -7.40 -38.53 12.47
CA VAL A 804 -7.50 -39.47 13.60
C VAL A 804 -7.39 -40.87 13.02
N THR A 805 -6.35 -41.60 13.42
CA THR A 805 -6.06 -42.96 12.91
C THR A 805 -6.52 -44.04 13.84
N SER A 806 -6.74 -43.75 15.14
CA SER A 806 -7.30 -44.66 16.12
C SER A 806 -8.06 -43.91 17.21
N GLY A 807 -9.12 -44.49 17.70
CA GLY A 807 -10.10 -43.83 18.56
C GLY A 807 -11.11 -43.00 17.73
N ALA A 808 -12.08 -42.41 18.43
CA ALA A 808 -13.04 -41.47 17.83
C ALA A 808 -13.18 -40.25 18.72
N LEU A 809 -13.21 -39.06 18.11
CA LEU A 809 -13.51 -37.83 18.83
C LEU A 809 -14.88 -37.93 19.50
N PRO A 810 -15.05 -37.41 20.73
CA PRO A 810 -16.34 -37.31 21.39
C PRO A 810 -17.39 -36.70 20.46
N ALA A 811 -18.64 -37.19 20.54
CA ALA A 811 -19.74 -36.67 19.77
C ALA A 811 -19.88 -35.16 20.01
N GLY A 812 -20.01 -34.38 18.93
CA GLY A 812 -20.05 -32.91 18.94
C GLY A 812 -18.69 -32.23 18.74
N LEU A 813 -17.57 -33.00 18.68
CA LEU A 813 -16.27 -32.45 18.29
C LEU A 813 -15.85 -32.89 16.89
N SER A 814 -15.13 -32.04 16.17
CA SER A 814 -14.56 -32.31 14.86
C SER A 814 -13.11 -31.86 14.78
N LEU A 815 -12.31 -32.56 14.00
CA LEU A 815 -10.94 -32.20 13.64
C LEU A 815 -10.94 -31.53 12.28
N ASN A 816 -10.39 -30.36 12.19
CA ASN A 816 -10.07 -29.71 10.91
C ASN A 816 -8.78 -30.31 10.36
N ALA A 817 -8.87 -30.99 9.23
CA ALA A 817 -7.75 -31.72 8.64
C ALA A 817 -6.60 -30.81 8.18
N SER A 818 -6.84 -29.57 7.83
CA SER A 818 -5.79 -28.65 7.35
C SER A 818 -5.14 -27.84 8.47
N SER A 819 -5.90 -27.44 9.50
CA SER A 819 -5.37 -26.61 10.58
C SER A 819 -4.97 -27.40 11.85
N GLY A 820 -5.40 -28.66 11.98
CA GLY A 820 -5.24 -29.44 13.21
C GLY A 820 -6.15 -28.99 14.36
N ALA A 821 -7.07 -28.07 14.12
CA ALA A 821 -7.99 -27.57 15.14
C ALA A 821 -9.06 -28.64 15.49
N ILE A 822 -9.24 -28.89 16.77
CA ILE A 822 -10.31 -29.72 17.31
C ILE A 822 -11.33 -28.76 17.95
N THR A 823 -12.51 -28.67 17.36
CA THR A 823 -13.54 -27.70 17.78
C THR A 823 -14.92 -28.34 17.87
N GLY A 824 -15.82 -27.68 18.59
CA GLY A 824 -17.22 -28.09 18.73
C GLY A 824 -17.72 -28.04 20.17
N THR A 825 -18.93 -28.60 20.41
CA THR A 825 -19.52 -28.68 21.75
C THR A 825 -19.75 -30.17 22.08
N PRO A 826 -19.01 -30.75 23.02
CA PRO A 826 -19.17 -32.18 23.33
C PRO A 826 -20.56 -32.50 23.86
N THR A 827 -21.16 -33.60 23.39
CA THR A 827 -22.49 -34.05 23.82
C THR A 827 -22.45 -35.34 24.67
N ALA A 828 -21.29 -35.94 24.77
CA ALA A 828 -21.09 -37.17 25.58
C ALA A 828 -19.85 -37.07 26.50
N ALA A 829 -20.00 -37.52 27.74
CA ALA A 829 -18.88 -37.64 28.70
C ALA A 829 -17.99 -38.81 28.35
N GLY A 830 -16.71 -38.71 28.71
CA GLY A 830 -15.74 -39.80 28.60
C GLY A 830 -14.47 -39.45 29.36
N SER A 831 -13.82 -40.44 29.94
CA SER A 831 -12.58 -40.26 30.70
C SER A 831 -11.42 -40.95 30.01
N ASN A 832 -10.27 -40.27 29.92
CA ASN A 832 -9.02 -40.80 29.36
C ASN A 832 -9.18 -41.52 28.01
N MET A 833 -10.00 -40.96 27.12
CA MET A 833 -10.19 -41.48 25.77
C MET A 833 -8.88 -41.35 25.00
N ALA A 834 -8.26 -42.46 24.64
CA ALA A 834 -7.02 -42.48 23.85
C ALA A 834 -7.36 -42.21 22.37
N LEU A 835 -6.80 -41.14 21.82
CA LEU A 835 -6.96 -40.72 20.43
C LEU A 835 -5.59 -40.69 19.75
N THR A 836 -5.42 -41.45 18.68
CA THR A 836 -4.20 -41.39 17.89
C THR A 836 -4.38 -40.46 16.71
N PHE A 837 -3.64 -39.38 16.72
CA PHE A 837 -3.59 -38.39 15.62
C PHE A 837 -2.41 -38.74 14.73
N GLN A 838 -2.59 -38.53 13.44
CA GLN A 838 -1.53 -38.57 12.45
C GLN A 838 -1.42 -37.14 11.83
N VAL A 839 -0.19 -36.68 11.68
CA VAL A 839 0.17 -35.56 10.81
C VAL A 839 0.93 -36.11 9.60
N ALA A 840 0.63 -35.62 8.42
CA ALA A 840 1.43 -35.82 7.23
C ALA A 840 1.81 -34.45 6.65
N ASP A 841 3.03 -34.34 6.13
CA ASP A 841 3.50 -33.15 5.43
C ASP A 841 3.12 -33.14 3.93
N SER A 842 3.48 -32.07 3.22
CA SER A 842 3.18 -31.89 1.79
C SER A 842 4.32 -32.36 0.87
N GLU A 843 5.35 -33.04 1.41
CA GLU A 843 6.47 -33.51 0.61
C GLU A 843 6.00 -34.52 -0.47
N LYS A 844 6.68 -34.55 -1.63
CA LYS A 844 6.41 -35.51 -2.70
C LYS A 844 6.52 -36.97 -2.22
N SER A 845 7.36 -37.19 -1.21
CA SER A 845 7.46 -38.44 -0.45
C SER A 845 7.00 -38.21 0.99
N ALA A 846 5.72 -37.86 1.16
CA ALA A 846 5.15 -37.32 2.38
C ALA A 846 5.60 -38.12 3.64
N GLN A 847 6.21 -37.44 4.59
CA GLN A 847 6.46 -37.97 5.90
C GLN A 847 5.14 -38.03 6.68
N SER A 848 4.97 -39.06 7.51
CA SER A 848 3.87 -39.08 8.46
C SER A 848 4.33 -39.46 9.85
N LYS A 849 3.71 -38.86 10.86
CA LYS A 849 3.95 -39.22 12.28
C LYS A 849 2.63 -39.32 13.03
N THR A 850 2.61 -40.21 13.99
CA THR A 850 1.46 -40.39 14.86
C THR A 850 1.81 -40.10 16.32
N SER A 851 0.83 -39.61 17.07
CA SER A 851 0.90 -39.41 18.52
C SER A 851 -0.43 -39.78 19.15
N THR A 852 -0.39 -40.49 20.27
CA THR A 852 -1.60 -40.84 21.04
C THR A 852 -1.73 -39.88 22.20
N LEU A 853 -2.83 -39.10 22.21
CA LEU A 853 -3.18 -38.12 23.24
C LEU A 853 -4.47 -38.55 23.95
N SER A 854 -4.58 -38.27 25.24
CA SER A 854 -5.79 -38.54 26.01
C SER A 854 -6.68 -37.33 26.09
N LEU A 855 -7.99 -37.51 25.89
CA LEU A 855 -9.01 -36.51 26.07
C LEU A 855 -10.02 -36.97 27.11
N SER A 856 -10.38 -36.09 28.07
CA SER A 856 -11.45 -36.29 29.00
C SER A 856 -12.53 -35.24 28.87
N ILE A 857 -13.80 -35.65 28.81
CA ILE A 857 -14.97 -34.78 28.78
C ILE A 857 -15.78 -35.02 30.04
N ALA A 858 -15.85 -34.06 30.94
CA ALA A 858 -16.63 -34.14 32.15
C ALA A 858 -18.14 -34.07 31.85
N ALA A 859 -18.93 -34.71 32.69
CA ALA A 859 -20.40 -34.57 32.63
C ALA A 859 -20.83 -33.14 32.91
N ALA A 860 -21.97 -32.75 32.35
CA ALA A 860 -22.58 -31.47 32.68
C ALA A 860 -22.91 -31.44 34.20
N PRO A 861 -22.76 -30.29 34.88
CA PRO A 861 -23.17 -30.15 36.25
C PRO A 861 -24.65 -30.48 36.34
N SER A 862 -24.99 -31.47 37.19
CA SER A 862 -26.38 -31.81 37.43
C SER A 862 -27.07 -30.65 38.09
N SER A 863 -28.06 -30.06 37.42
CA SER A 863 -28.98 -29.12 38.03
C SER A 863 -29.84 -29.90 39.04
N GLY A 864 -29.34 -30.00 40.27
CA GLY A 864 -30.09 -30.59 41.36
C GLY A 864 -31.33 -29.78 41.69
N GLY A 865 -32.50 -30.30 41.34
CA GLY A 865 -33.76 -29.80 41.78
C GLY A 865 -33.85 -29.78 43.30
N GLY A 866 -34.34 -28.70 43.86
CA GLY A 866 -34.34 -28.40 45.28
C GLY A 866 -35.10 -29.34 46.14
N GLY A 867 -34.57 -29.54 47.34
CA GLY A 867 -35.22 -30.14 48.52
C GLY A 867 -34.53 -29.63 49.76
N GLY A 868 -35.23 -28.83 50.55
CA GLY A 868 -34.72 -28.06 51.66
C GLY A 868 -34.15 -28.88 52.81
N GLY A 869 -33.31 -28.29 53.63
CA GLY A 869 -32.86 -28.82 54.92
C GLY A 869 -31.62 -28.01 55.38
N GLY A 870 -31.81 -27.16 56.35
CA GLY A 870 -30.79 -26.34 56.95
C GLY A 870 -29.67 -27.05 57.67
N GLY A 871 -28.55 -26.44 57.76
CA GLY A 871 -27.38 -26.88 58.50
C GLY A 871 -26.17 -25.97 58.20
N GLY A 872 -25.90 -25.02 59.06
CA GLY A 872 -24.69 -24.17 58.96
C GLY A 872 -23.44 -24.97 59.18
N GLY A 873 -22.42 -24.70 58.42
CA GLY A 873 -21.06 -25.16 58.58
C GLY A 873 -20.10 -24.13 58.05
N GLY A 874 -19.37 -23.48 58.96
CA GLY A 874 -18.40 -22.42 58.67
C GLY A 874 -17.25 -22.93 57.82
N LEU A 875 -16.83 -22.15 56.92
CA LEU A 875 -15.65 -22.31 56.13
C LEU A 875 -14.44 -22.04 57.04
N ASP A 876 -13.61 -23.06 57.16
CA ASP A 876 -12.41 -23.08 57.98
C ASP A 876 -11.33 -22.20 57.35
N ALA A 877 -10.75 -21.30 58.20
CA ALA A 877 -9.78 -20.30 57.78
C ALA A 877 -8.45 -20.85 57.28
N LEU A 878 -8.28 -22.15 57.24
CA LEU A 878 -7.05 -22.82 56.78
C LEU A 878 -6.98 -23.05 55.28
N THR A 879 -8.08 -22.99 54.55
CA THR A 879 -8.10 -23.24 53.11
C THR A 879 -7.76 -21.94 52.31
N LEU A 880 -7.86 -20.77 52.94
CA LEU A 880 -7.51 -19.51 52.28
C LEU A 880 -6.02 -19.17 52.36
N LEU A 881 -5.23 -19.85 53.24
CA LEU A 881 -3.81 -19.61 53.38
C LEU A 881 -2.93 -20.43 52.44
N ALA A 882 -3.48 -21.47 51.82
CA ALA A 882 -2.76 -22.32 50.88
C ALA A 882 -2.70 -21.81 49.44
N LEU A 883 -3.58 -20.85 49.06
CA LEU A 883 -3.58 -20.24 47.72
C LEU A 883 -2.71 -18.98 47.59
N THR A 884 -2.31 -18.37 48.73
CA THR A 884 -1.47 -17.17 48.70
C THR A 884 0.03 -17.46 48.72
N THR A 885 0.45 -18.67 49.07
CA THR A 885 1.87 -19.05 49.14
C THR A 885 2.42 -19.65 47.86
N LEU A 886 1.57 -20.09 46.92
CA LEU A 886 1.99 -20.57 45.60
C LEU A 886 2.13 -19.44 44.55
N GLY A 887 1.57 -18.25 44.80
CA GLY A 887 1.69 -17.12 43.92
C GLY A 887 3.02 -16.35 44.05
N LEU A 888 3.69 -16.41 45.18
CA LEU A 888 4.93 -15.66 45.44
C LEU A 888 6.23 -16.38 45.04
N ALA A 889 6.20 -17.68 44.90
CA ALA A 889 7.39 -18.46 44.52
C ALA A 889 7.70 -18.34 43.01
N GLY A 890 6.68 -18.04 42.19
CA GLY A 890 6.83 -17.90 40.73
C GLY A 890 7.45 -16.57 40.27
N VAL A 891 7.33 -15.52 41.07
CA VAL A 891 7.82 -14.17 40.72
C VAL A 891 9.30 -14.00 41.08
N VAL A 892 9.77 -14.63 42.16
CA VAL A 892 11.16 -14.53 42.57
C VAL A 892 12.12 -15.32 41.65
N GLN A 893 11.67 -16.39 41.02
CA GLN A 893 12.49 -17.13 40.05
C GLN A 893 12.62 -16.46 38.68
N ARG A 894 11.73 -15.53 38.31
CA ARG A 894 11.86 -14.76 37.05
C ARG A 894 12.79 -13.55 37.19
N LEU A 895 12.93 -12.99 38.36
CA LEU A 895 13.83 -11.84 38.60
C LEU A 895 15.32 -12.24 38.72
N HIS A 896 15.63 -13.50 39.07
CA HIS A 896 17.03 -13.96 39.16
C HIS A 896 17.60 -14.43 37.80
N ARG A 897 16.79 -14.59 36.74
CA ARG A 897 17.28 -14.93 35.40
C ARG A 897 17.54 -13.71 34.48
N ALA A 898 17.10 -12.53 34.88
CA ALA A 898 17.33 -11.29 34.12
C ALA A 898 18.65 -10.59 34.50
N ALA A 899 19.26 -10.94 35.65
CA ALA A 899 20.50 -10.31 36.14
C ALA A 899 21.81 -11.05 35.76
N ALA A 900 21.72 -12.13 34.94
CA ALA A 900 22.86 -12.95 34.55
C ALA A 900 23.16 -12.92 33.02
N ARG A 901 22.59 -11.98 32.30
CA ARG A 901 22.97 -11.67 30.91
C ARG A 901 22.93 -10.15 30.71
N GLY A 902 23.97 -9.48 31.16
CA GLY A 902 24.39 -8.14 30.82
C GLY A 902 25.76 -8.22 30.17
#